data_9fa355eebe2276973a3149e888f077a3
#
_entry.id   9fa355eebe2276973a3149e888f077a3
#
_cell.length_a   1.000
_cell.length_b   1.000
_cell.length_c   1.000
_cell.angle_alpha   90.00
_cell.angle_beta   90.00
_cell.angle_gamma   90.00
#
_symmetry.space_group_name_H-M   'P 1'
#
loop_
_entity.id
_entity.type
_entity.pdbx_description
1 polymer ?
#
loop_
_entity_poly.entity_id
_entity_poly.type
_entity_poly.pdbx_seq_one_letter_code
_entity_poly.pdbx_strand_id
1 'polypeptide(L)'
;MTAALTLASTSPVSGANDGQIIGKNQITLTGDRLTPEALWAMGRIGTFAVSPDAQKIVYTVSYYSVQQNKSHTVLYLMDADGANPTLLTTTADNESEPAFTPDGQKITFLSGKSGSSQIWEMALDGTSRRQVSFCHKDVEGYKFSPDGKKVIIVHSVDTYTSIEKKYDDLPLSSGMVITDLNYKHWDRYVTTIPHIFVADVQDGRTGDGIDLLNGEPFECPMLPFGGSEQFNWSPDSRYIVYTSRKKTGRDYAISTDSDIYRYDTATGQTENLCKPADYKEPEIDPSRSMEHQTINHLDRDCNVGYDTNPAYSPDGKYVAWLSMARNGYESDRTRLCVLDLKTGAKTYVTEAFQSGFCWAADSRSFYFTGVWQARSMVHSTNLKGEVRPLTTGDFDYGAGLALCGKNLIVTRHSISAPDDIYSLSFKKKKNAEVRQLTRENQYFQERLKMGEVKERWVATTDGKKELCWVVYPPHFDPSKKYPVLLFCEGGPQSPVSQFWSYRWNLQIMAANDYIVIAPNRRGLPGFGMEWLEEISGDYSGQCMQDYLSAIDDICKEPYADKDRLGCVGASFGGYSVYYLAGHHDKRFKCFISHDGIFNTQQQYYETEEMWFPNWDLGAGPWRKGISADPDNAEKVNDGQKVNPFTTSPHLYVDRWDTPILCIHGEKDYRILSSQGQSAFSAAVMRGIPAELLLYPDENHWVLKPQNGILWQRTFFRWLDRWLKK
;
A
#
# COMPACT_ATOMS: atom_id res chain seq x y z
N MET A 1 -0.27 -5.43 -3.01
CA MET A 1 0.22 -4.05 -3.24
C MET A 1 1.06 -3.61 -2.04
N THR A 2 2.35 -3.85 -2.07
CA THR A 2 3.29 -3.25 -1.13
C THR A 2 3.83 -1.96 -1.75
N ALA A 3 2.94 -0.96 -1.90
CA ALA A 3 3.41 0.39 -2.02
C ALA A 3 3.97 0.77 -0.65
N ALA A 4 5.20 1.22 -0.60
CA ALA A 4 5.71 1.92 0.57
C ALA A 4 4.83 3.15 0.76
N LEU A 5 3.83 3.02 1.62
CA LEU A 5 2.88 4.06 1.94
C LEU A 5 3.59 5.14 2.75
N THR A 6 4.07 6.15 2.10
CA THR A 6 4.17 7.47 2.69
C THR A 6 2.76 8.05 2.74
N LEU A 7 1.95 7.58 3.69
CA LEU A 7 0.73 8.27 4.06
C LEU A 7 1.14 9.61 4.65
N ALA A 8 0.98 10.67 3.89
CA ALA A 8 0.83 12.00 4.44
C ALA A 8 -0.45 11.96 5.29
N SER A 9 -0.30 11.75 6.60
CA SER A 9 -1.41 11.88 7.54
C SER A 9 -1.76 13.36 7.63
N THR A 10 -2.70 13.82 6.84
CA THR A 10 -3.35 15.10 7.03
C THR A 10 -4.35 14.96 8.18
N SER A 11 -3.87 14.95 9.41
CA SER A 11 -4.70 15.26 10.57
C SER A 11 -4.63 16.77 10.81
N PRO A 12 -5.73 17.50 10.92
CA PRO A 12 -5.69 18.88 11.32
C PRO A 12 -5.26 18.93 12.80
N VAL A 13 -4.01 19.23 13.06
CA VAL A 13 -3.52 19.50 14.42
C VAL A 13 -3.45 21.01 14.60
N SER A 14 -4.51 21.58 15.13
CA SER A 14 -4.45 22.86 15.85
C SER A 14 -3.83 22.58 17.23
N GLY A 15 -2.52 22.69 17.33
CA GLY A 15 -1.77 22.66 18.57
C GLY A 15 -0.52 23.49 18.38
N ALA A 16 -0.31 24.49 19.23
CA ALA A 16 0.89 25.33 19.22
C ALA A 16 2.13 24.41 19.20
N ASN A 17 2.94 24.55 18.15
CA ASN A 17 4.24 23.86 18.06
C ASN A 17 5.17 24.44 19.13
N ASP A 18 5.71 23.59 20.00
CA ASP A 18 6.74 23.93 21.00
C ASP A 18 8.10 24.26 20.37
N GLY A 19 8.16 24.77 19.18
CA GLY A 19 9.34 25.34 18.52
C GLY A 19 10.54 24.40 18.30
N GLN A 20 10.49 23.16 18.77
CA GLN A 20 11.57 22.20 18.60
C GLN A 20 11.39 21.39 17.32
N ILE A 21 12.28 21.59 16.35
CA ILE A 21 12.30 20.85 15.09
C ILE A 21 12.70 19.40 15.36
N ILE A 22 11.84 18.45 14.97
CA ILE A 22 12.16 17.03 14.96
C ILE A 22 13.07 16.79 13.74
N GLY A 23 14.30 16.40 14.00
CA GLY A 23 15.29 16.14 12.97
C GLY A 23 15.88 14.72 13.08
N LYS A 24 16.98 14.51 12.39
CA LYS A 24 17.68 13.24 12.37
C LYS A 24 18.11 12.80 13.78
N ASN A 25 17.58 11.66 14.22
CA ASN A 25 17.85 11.13 15.55
C ASN A 25 19.06 10.20 15.52
N GLN A 26 20.03 10.48 16.38
CA GLN A 26 21.14 9.59 16.69
C GLN A 26 21.01 9.15 18.16
N ILE A 27 20.19 8.12 18.38
CA ILE A 27 20.08 7.52 19.72
C ILE A 27 21.37 6.77 20.07
N THR A 28 21.68 6.68 21.35
CA THR A 28 22.78 5.83 21.84
C THR A 28 22.33 4.36 21.77
N LEU A 29 23.02 3.56 20.98
CA LEU A 29 22.78 2.13 20.90
C LEU A 29 23.47 1.43 22.07
N THR A 30 22.76 0.55 22.77
CA THR A 30 23.25 -0.23 23.90
C THR A 30 23.87 -1.58 23.48
N GLY A 31 23.79 -1.92 22.20
CA GLY A 31 24.29 -3.15 21.61
C GLY A 31 24.19 -3.11 20.09
N ASP A 32 24.46 -4.23 19.45
CA ASP A 32 24.45 -4.37 18.00
C ASP A 32 23.16 -5.01 17.43
N ARG A 33 22.14 -5.21 18.26
CA ARG A 33 20.84 -5.75 17.86
C ARG A 33 19.82 -4.65 17.57
N LEU A 34 18.99 -4.86 16.57
CA LEU A 34 17.88 -3.95 16.27
C LEU A 34 16.87 -3.96 17.41
N THR A 35 16.54 -2.78 17.92
CA THR A 35 15.54 -2.57 18.98
C THR A 35 14.36 -1.73 18.45
N PRO A 36 13.20 -1.73 19.13
CA PRO A 36 12.09 -0.86 18.77
C PRO A 36 12.48 0.62 18.66
N GLU A 37 13.28 1.10 19.62
CA GLU A 37 13.75 2.48 19.67
C GLU A 37 14.69 2.81 18.50
N ALA A 38 15.59 1.88 18.13
CA ALA A 38 16.46 2.04 16.98
C ALA A 38 15.67 2.06 15.67
N LEU A 39 14.68 1.17 15.53
CA LEU A 39 13.82 1.12 14.35
C LEU A 39 13.03 2.43 14.17
N TRP A 40 12.46 2.97 15.25
CA TRP A 40 11.70 4.22 15.20
C TRP A 40 12.56 5.48 15.09
N ALA A 41 13.84 5.41 15.42
CA ALA A 41 14.80 6.51 15.25
C ALA A 41 15.34 6.64 13.82
N MET A 42 15.14 5.64 12.97
CA MET A 42 15.56 5.68 11.56
C MET A 42 14.78 6.71 10.76
N GLY A 43 15.46 7.50 9.94
CA GLY A 43 14.86 8.38 8.95
C GLY A 43 14.21 7.55 7.82
N ARG A 44 13.06 8.01 7.35
CA ARG A 44 12.28 7.34 6.30
C ARG A 44 12.27 8.19 5.05
N ILE A 45 12.99 7.76 4.03
CA ILE A 45 12.98 8.38 2.70
C ILE A 45 11.57 8.21 2.10
N GLY A 46 11.02 9.31 1.59
CA GLY A 46 9.72 9.34 0.95
C GLY A 46 9.80 9.65 -0.54
N THR A 47 9.05 10.66 -0.98
CA THR A 47 8.98 11.08 -2.39
C THR A 47 10.25 11.80 -2.83
N PHE A 48 10.54 11.75 -4.13
CA PHE A 48 11.62 12.50 -4.74
C PHE A 48 11.23 13.03 -6.12
N ALA A 49 11.91 14.09 -6.56
CA ALA A 49 11.78 14.64 -7.90
C ALA A 49 13.16 14.96 -8.49
N VAL A 50 13.27 14.82 -9.81
CA VAL A 50 14.48 15.15 -10.58
C VAL A 50 14.28 16.50 -11.29
N SER A 51 15.30 17.35 -11.26
CA SER A 51 15.24 18.64 -11.96
C SER A 51 15.15 18.46 -13.49
N PRO A 52 14.49 19.38 -14.22
CA PRO A 52 14.34 19.28 -15.68
C PRO A 52 15.67 19.16 -16.45
N ASP A 53 16.74 19.74 -15.93
CA ASP A 53 18.09 19.65 -16.49
C ASP A 53 18.84 18.37 -16.08
N ALA A 54 18.21 17.51 -15.27
CA ALA A 54 18.78 16.29 -14.72
C ALA A 54 20.08 16.47 -13.90
N GLN A 55 20.25 17.64 -13.25
CA GLN A 55 21.41 17.93 -12.42
C GLN A 55 21.18 17.79 -10.92
N LYS A 56 19.93 17.87 -10.48
CA LYS A 56 19.55 17.86 -9.06
C LYS A 56 18.43 16.86 -8.77
N ILE A 57 18.40 16.40 -7.52
CA ILE A 57 17.33 15.58 -6.98
C ILE A 57 16.88 16.22 -5.64
N VAL A 58 15.60 16.55 -5.52
CA VAL A 58 14.97 16.93 -4.27
C VAL A 58 14.22 15.70 -3.71
N TYR A 59 14.28 15.50 -2.39
CA TYR A 59 13.62 14.35 -1.76
C TYR A 59 13.17 14.67 -0.35
N THR A 60 12.19 13.90 0.14
CA THR A 60 11.69 14.00 1.51
C THR A 60 12.32 12.96 2.41
N VAL A 61 12.49 13.32 3.69
CA VAL A 61 12.78 12.40 4.77
C VAL A 61 11.85 12.69 5.94
N SER A 62 11.19 11.68 6.47
CA SER A 62 10.39 11.79 7.68
C SER A 62 11.16 11.29 8.90
N TYR A 63 11.26 12.13 9.91
CA TYR A 63 11.86 11.82 11.21
C TYR A 63 10.76 11.72 12.27
N TYR A 64 10.97 10.87 13.26
CA TYR A 64 10.00 10.58 14.31
C TYR A 64 10.57 10.90 15.68
N SER A 65 9.78 11.55 16.53
CA SER A 65 10.07 11.76 17.94
C SER A 65 9.14 10.90 18.80
N VAL A 66 9.70 9.88 19.46
CA VAL A 66 8.93 9.07 20.41
C VAL A 66 8.48 9.93 21.59
N GLN A 67 9.33 10.86 22.06
CA GLN A 67 9.00 11.76 23.17
C GLN A 67 7.80 12.66 22.86
N GLN A 68 7.76 13.26 21.66
CA GLN A 68 6.67 14.14 21.23
C GLN A 68 5.48 13.37 20.63
N ASN A 69 5.66 12.07 20.37
CA ASN A 69 4.70 11.22 19.66
C ASN A 69 4.26 11.80 18.30
N LYS A 70 5.21 12.37 17.57
CA LYS A 70 5.00 13.08 16.30
C LYS A 70 6.07 12.73 15.28
N SER A 71 5.77 13.05 14.02
CA SER A 71 6.74 13.02 12.91
C SER A 71 6.93 14.43 12.35
N HIS A 72 8.04 14.61 11.65
CA HIS A 72 8.35 15.82 10.88
C HIS A 72 8.97 15.42 9.55
N THR A 73 8.36 15.85 8.45
CA THR A 73 8.83 15.60 7.10
C THR A 73 9.58 16.83 6.60
N VAL A 74 10.81 16.60 6.13
CA VAL A 74 11.75 17.63 5.69
C VAL A 74 12.19 17.39 4.26
N LEU A 75 12.68 18.43 3.59
CA LEU A 75 13.21 18.40 2.23
C LEU A 75 14.74 18.45 2.24
N TYR A 76 15.33 17.60 1.41
CA TYR A 76 16.75 17.63 1.07
C TYR A 76 16.92 17.85 -0.44
N LEU A 77 17.99 18.53 -0.80
CA LEU A 77 18.46 18.65 -2.19
C LEU A 77 19.85 18.02 -2.30
N MET A 78 20.11 17.29 -3.37
CA MET A 78 21.43 16.76 -3.70
C MET A 78 21.72 16.90 -5.20
N ASP A 79 22.98 16.77 -5.58
CA ASP A 79 23.36 16.60 -6.98
C ASP A 79 22.85 15.26 -7.53
N ALA A 80 22.63 15.16 -8.82
CA ALA A 80 22.10 13.95 -9.46
C ALA A 80 23.00 12.72 -9.29
N ASP A 81 24.24 12.92 -8.91
CA ASP A 81 25.18 11.86 -8.57
C ASP A 81 25.22 11.52 -7.07
N GLY A 82 24.36 12.13 -6.26
CA GLY A 82 24.29 11.94 -4.81
C GLY A 82 25.26 12.80 -4.00
N ALA A 83 26.04 13.69 -4.64
CA ALA A 83 26.92 14.61 -3.93
C ALA A 83 26.15 15.78 -3.29
N ASN A 84 26.78 16.42 -2.32
CA ASN A 84 26.32 17.66 -1.66
C ASN A 84 24.89 17.62 -1.12
N PRO A 85 24.46 16.59 -0.36
CA PRO A 85 23.12 16.57 0.22
C PRO A 85 22.96 17.73 1.22
N THR A 86 21.95 18.57 1.01
CA THR A 86 21.68 19.78 1.80
C THR A 86 20.26 19.74 2.33
N LEU A 87 20.07 19.91 3.63
CA LEU A 87 18.76 20.08 4.26
C LEU A 87 18.19 21.45 3.90
N LEU A 88 17.02 21.48 3.30
CA LEU A 88 16.34 22.71 2.90
C LEU A 88 15.32 23.20 3.94
N THR A 89 14.63 22.30 4.63
CA THR A 89 13.61 22.65 5.62
C THR A 89 14.25 23.29 6.85
N THR A 90 13.77 24.48 7.19
CA THR A 90 14.24 25.27 8.34
C THR A 90 13.14 25.60 9.33
N THR A 91 11.94 25.04 9.16
CA THR A 91 10.75 25.27 10.00
C THR A 91 10.33 23.99 10.70
N ALA A 92 9.46 24.09 11.70
CA ALA A 92 8.86 22.93 12.37
C ALA A 92 7.61 22.38 11.62
N ASP A 93 7.18 23.05 10.55
CA ASP A 93 6.08 22.60 9.72
C ASP A 93 6.54 21.49 8.78
N ASN A 94 5.69 20.51 8.54
CA ASN A 94 5.92 19.50 7.52
C ASN A 94 6.04 20.15 6.15
N GLU A 95 7.03 19.73 5.37
CA GLU A 95 7.20 20.09 3.98
C GLU A 95 7.20 18.81 3.14
N SER A 96 6.26 18.71 2.20
CA SER A 96 6.00 17.49 1.41
C SER A 96 5.74 17.80 -0.07
N GLU A 97 5.56 16.74 -0.87
CA GLU A 97 5.28 16.83 -2.30
C GLU A 97 6.24 17.76 -3.07
N PRO A 98 7.59 17.57 -2.93
CA PRO A 98 8.54 18.44 -3.60
C PRO A 98 8.51 18.22 -5.12
N ALA A 99 8.57 19.33 -5.86
CA ALA A 99 8.73 19.33 -7.29
C ALA A 99 9.66 20.49 -7.70
N PHE A 100 10.24 20.40 -8.89
CA PHE A 100 10.90 21.56 -9.49
C PHE A 100 9.89 22.37 -10.30
N THR A 101 10.09 23.69 -10.35
CA THR A 101 9.39 24.51 -11.34
C THR A 101 9.76 24.04 -12.75
N PRO A 102 8.89 24.22 -13.76
CA PRO A 102 9.17 23.76 -15.14
C PRO A 102 10.48 24.29 -15.73
N ASP A 103 10.92 25.48 -15.30
CA ASP A 103 12.22 26.07 -15.69
C ASP A 103 13.41 25.55 -14.85
N GLY A 104 13.17 24.71 -13.85
CA GLY A 104 14.17 24.12 -12.96
C GLY A 104 14.84 25.10 -11.98
N GLN A 105 14.39 26.35 -11.90
CA GLN A 105 15.06 27.38 -11.10
C GLN A 105 14.68 27.38 -9.62
N LYS A 106 13.56 26.75 -9.28
CA LYS A 106 13.03 26.72 -7.91
C LYS A 106 12.49 25.33 -7.56
N ILE A 107 12.30 25.12 -6.27
CA ILE A 107 11.61 23.96 -5.71
C ILE A 107 10.25 24.44 -5.20
N THR A 108 9.19 23.76 -5.57
CA THR A 108 7.83 23.90 -5.01
C THR A 108 7.54 22.76 -4.05
N PHE A 109 6.69 23.00 -3.05
CA PHE A 109 6.34 22.03 -2.01
C PHE A 109 5.07 22.41 -1.29
N LEU A 110 4.44 21.48 -0.57
CA LEU A 110 3.33 21.75 0.33
C LEU A 110 3.85 22.08 1.74
N SER A 111 3.26 23.10 2.36
CA SER A 111 3.53 23.48 3.75
C SER A 111 2.31 24.10 4.42
N GLY A 112 2.09 23.74 5.70
CA GLY A 112 1.06 24.31 6.56
C GLY A 112 1.42 25.64 7.21
N LYS A 113 2.55 26.24 6.88
CA LYS A 113 3.10 27.46 7.52
C LYS A 113 2.15 28.66 7.56
N SER A 114 1.23 28.77 6.60
CA SER A 114 0.23 29.84 6.53
C SER A 114 -1.06 29.57 7.35
N GLY A 115 -1.12 28.46 8.09
CA GLY A 115 -2.30 28.04 8.84
C GLY A 115 -3.16 27.00 8.12
N SER A 116 -2.94 26.81 6.83
CA SER A 116 -3.50 25.73 5.99
C SER A 116 -2.43 25.19 5.05
N SER A 117 -2.61 23.97 4.55
CA SER A 117 -1.70 23.39 3.56
C SER A 117 -1.80 24.16 2.25
N GLN A 118 -0.69 24.75 1.81
CA GLN A 118 -0.60 25.56 0.59
C GLN A 118 0.66 25.20 -0.20
N ILE A 119 0.67 25.57 -1.48
CA ILE A 119 1.87 25.46 -2.32
C ILE A 119 2.81 26.61 -1.98
N TRP A 120 4.05 26.28 -1.68
CA TRP A 120 5.17 27.18 -1.45
C TRP A 120 6.24 26.96 -2.49
N GLU A 121 7.10 27.95 -2.69
CA GLU A 121 8.32 27.82 -3.48
C GLU A 121 9.53 28.37 -2.72
N MET A 122 10.72 27.92 -3.11
CA MET A 122 12.01 28.42 -2.64
C MET A 122 13.07 28.32 -3.72
N ALA A 123 14.15 29.09 -3.60
CA ALA A 123 15.34 28.93 -4.41
C ALA A 123 16.03 27.58 -4.11
N LEU A 124 16.91 27.12 -5.01
CA LEU A 124 17.59 25.82 -4.85
C LEU A 124 18.51 25.76 -3.61
N ASP A 125 18.93 26.91 -3.08
CA ASP A 125 19.70 27.01 -1.83
C ASP A 125 18.82 27.05 -0.57
N GLY A 126 17.48 26.91 -0.69
CA GLY A 126 16.52 26.96 0.42
C GLY A 126 16.10 28.37 0.82
N THR A 127 16.65 29.41 0.20
CA THR A 127 16.29 30.82 0.46
C THR A 127 15.06 31.27 -0.35
N SER A 128 14.67 32.55 -0.20
CA SER A 128 13.60 33.18 -0.98
C SER A 128 12.27 32.44 -0.94
N ARG A 129 11.92 31.91 0.23
CA ARG A 129 10.67 31.18 0.45
C ARG A 129 9.46 32.09 0.34
N ARG A 130 8.49 31.70 -0.46
CA ARG A 130 7.20 32.43 -0.57
C ARG A 130 6.04 31.48 -0.84
N GLN A 131 4.85 31.87 -0.41
CA GLN A 131 3.61 31.19 -0.72
C GLN A 131 3.23 31.45 -2.18
N VAL A 132 2.81 30.39 -2.87
CA VAL A 132 2.35 30.41 -4.28
C VAL A 132 0.83 30.31 -4.36
N SER A 133 0.21 29.38 -3.62
CA SER A 133 -1.23 29.23 -3.62
C SER A 133 -1.88 30.00 -2.46
N PHE A 134 -3.05 30.56 -2.75
CA PHE A 134 -3.90 31.30 -1.80
C PHE A 134 -5.31 30.72 -1.85
N CYS A 135 -5.41 29.41 -1.62
CA CYS A 135 -6.64 28.66 -1.68
C CYS A 135 -7.42 28.78 -0.36
N HIS A 136 -8.76 28.74 -0.45
CA HIS A 136 -9.64 28.77 0.71
C HIS A 136 -9.60 27.47 1.53
N LYS A 137 -9.27 26.34 0.88
CA LYS A 137 -9.13 25.03 1.49
C LYS A 137 -7.67 24.56 1.45
N ASP A 138 -7.37 23.50 2.21
CA ASP A 138 -6.09 22.85 2.13
C ASP A 138 -5.80 22.33 0.71
N VAL A 139 -4.56 22.48 0.27
CA VAL A 139 -4.03 21.81 -0.92
C VAL A 139 -3.51 20.44 -0.50
N GLU A 140 -4.11 19.38 -1.05
CA GLU A 140 -3.78 17.98 -0.75
C GLU A 140 -2.79 17.39 -1.76
N GLY A 141 -2.69 18.00 -2.94
CA GLY A 141 -1.77 17.61 -4.01
C GLY A 141 -1.75 18.66 -5.11
N TYR A 142 -0.71 18.68 -5.93
CA TYR A 142 -0.62 19.64 -7.03
C TYR A 142 0.32 19.18 -8.13
N LYS A 143 0.17 19.75 -9.33
CA LYS A 143 1.09 19.54 -10.45
C LYS A 143 1.05 20.70 -11.43
N PHE A 144 2.18 21.41 -11.61
CA PHE A 144 2.27 22.49 -12.59
C PHE A 144 2.22 21.98 -14.04
N SER A 145 1.62 22.75 -14.93
CA SER A 145 1.68 22.50 -16.37
C SER A 145 3.14 22.64 -16.87
N PRO A 146 3.54 21.91 -17.93
CA PRO A 146 4.89 22.01 -18.50
C PRO A 146 5.33 23.44 -18.88
N ASP A 147 4.38 24.30 -19.27
CA ASP A 147 4.66 25.72 -19.58
C ASP A 147 4.64 26.65 -18.35
N GLY A 148 4.32 26.12 -17.16
CA GLY A 148 4.27 26.85 -15.90
C GLY A 148 3.13 27.84 -15.75
N LYS A 149 2.18 27.90 -16.70
CA LYS A 149 1.07 28.88 -16.68
C LYS A 149 -0.15 28.43 -15.94
N LYS A 150 -0.27 27.15 -15.68
CA LYS A 150 -1.40 26.53 -14.95
C LYS A 150 -0.88 25.54 -13.92
N VAL A 151 -1.74 25.20 -12.97
CA VAL A 151 -1.47 24.18 -11.96
C VAL A 151 -2.75 23.37 -11.73
N ILE A 152 -2.60 22.03 -11.65
CA ILE A 152 -3.63 21.15 -11.09
C ILE A 152 -3.48 21.23 -9.58
N ILE A 153 -4.60 21.38 -8.87
CA ILE A 153 -4.66 21.42 -7.40
C ILE A 153 -5.70 20.40 -6.95
N VAL A 154 -5.44 19.70 -5.87
CA VAL A 154 -6.40 18.80 -5.21
C VAL A 154 -6.95 19.48 -3.98
N HIS A 155 -8.28 19.55 -3.88
CA HIS A 155 -9.01 20.00 -2.70
C HIS A 155 -10.11 19.02 -2.33
N SER A 156 -10.37 18.86 -1.04
CA SER A 156 -11.58 18.19 -0.57
C SER A 156 -12.82 19.07 -0.76
N VAL A 157 -13.89 18.50 -1.30
CA VAL A 157 -15.18 19.16 -1.53
C VAL A 157 -16.32 18.50 -0.78
N ASP A 158 -17.35 19.27 -0.43
CA ASP A 158 -18.56 18.80 0.27
C ASP A 158 -19.67 18.38 -0.71
N THR A 159 -19.36 18.13 -1.96
CA THR A 159 -20.32 17.95 -3.06
C THR A 159 -21.16 16.70 -2.89
N TYR A 160 -20.59 15.65 -2.29
CA TYR A 160 -21.28 14.41 -2.01
C TYR A 160 -20.83 13.83 -0.68
N THR A 161 -21.79 13.37 0.08
CA THR A 161 -21.53 12.55 1.27
C THR A 161 -22.72 11.62 1.51
N SER A 162 -22.45 10.39 1.89
CA SER A 162 -23.46 9.45 2.38
C SER A 162 -23.99 9.84 3.77
N ILE A 163 -23.43 10.89 4.37
CA ILE A 163 -23.76 11.37 5.71
C ILE A 163 -24.55 12.68 5.57
N GLU A 164 -25.82 12.61 5.90
CA GLU A 164 -26.71 13.76 5.81
C GLU A 164 -26.80 14.55 7.12
N LYS A 165 -26.75 15.88 7.00
CA LYS A 165 -27.19 16.81 8.08
C LYS A 165 -28.65 17.16 7.84
N LYS A 166 -29.56 16.52 8.56
CA LYS A 166 -31.01 16.71 8.34
C LYS A 166 -31.63 17.85 9.16
N TYR A 167 -30.94 18.36 10.17
CA TYR A 167 -31.53 19.28 11.16
C TYR A 167 -30.54 20.36 11.53
N ASP A 168 -30.64 21.52 10.87
CA ASP A 168 -29.74 22.66 11.11
C ASP A 168 -29.96 23.32 12.48
N ASP A 169 -31.13 23.08 13.10
CA ASP A 169 -31.46 23.56 14.44
C ASP A 169 -30.82 22.70 15.56
N LEU A 170 -30.09 21.61 15.21
CA LEU A 170 -29.40 20.74 16.16
C LEU A 170 -27.85 20.74 15.94
N PRO A 171 -27.19 21.91 16.03
CA PRO A 171 -25.78 22.05 15.64
C PRO A 171 -24.81 21.31 16.56
N LEU A 172 -25.25 20.90 17.76
CA LEU A 172 -24.43 20.13 18.72
C LEU A 172 -24.70 18.62 18.64
N SER A 173 -25.54 18.16 17.74
CA SER A 173 -25.79 16.75 17.52
C SER A 173 -24.56 16.08 16.92
N SER A 174 -24.11 14.96 17.50
CA SER A 174 -23.02 14.13 16.97
C SER A 174 -23.54 12.92 16.18
N GLY A 175 -24.86 12.71 16.12
CA GLY A 175 -25.47 11.63 15.36
C GLY A 175 -25.32 11.84 13.85
N MET A 176 -24.96 10.77 13.13
CA MET A 176 -24.86 10.78 11.66
C MET A 176 -26.02 9.97 11.08
N VAL A 177 -26.71 10.54 10.09
CA VAL A 177 -27.73 9.82 9.32
C VAL A 177 -27.06 9.34 8.03
N ILE A 178 -26.82 8.05 7.92
CA ILE A 178 -26.09 7.42 6.81
C ILE A 178 -27.11 6.85 5.83
N THR A 179 -26.97 7.16 4.56
CA THR A 179 -27.95 6.83 3.50
C THR A 179 -27.38 5.97 2.39
N ASP A 180 -26.05 5.77 2.36
CA ASP A 180 -25.37 4.97 1.33
C ASP A 180 -24.14 4.24 1.92
N LEU A 181 -23.59 3.27 1.18
CA LEU A 181 -22.48 2.44 1.62
C LEU A 181 -21.12 3.18 1.63
N ASN A 182 -20.97 4.23 0.82
CA ASN A 182 -19.75 5.05 0.80
C ASN A 182 -19.71 6.07 1.94
N TYR A 183 -19.90 5.64 3.19
CA TYR A 183 -19.90 6.53 4.37
C TYR A 183 -18.63 6.46 5.19
N LYS A 184 -17.82 5.44 4.99
CA LYS A 184 -16.53 5.25 5.65
C LYS A 184 -15.52 4.72 4.65
N HIS A 185 -14.27 5.06 4.84
CA HIS A 185 -13.21 4.65 3.96
C HIS A 185 -11.91 4.55 4.76
N TRP A 186 -11.34 3.37 4.80
CA TRP A 186 -10.12 3.01 5.47
C TRP A 186 -10.09 3.33 6.98
N ASP A 187 -9.94 4.60 7.39
CA ASP A 187 -9.82 5.03 8.79
C ASP A 187 -10.69 6.24 9.16
N ARG A 188 -11.57 6.68 8.26
CA ARG A 188 -12.39 7.87 8.44
C ARG A 188 -13.80 7.70 7.91
N TYR A 189 -14.71 8.52 8.42
CA TYR A 189 -16.01 8.75 7.79
C TYR A 189 -15.84 9.68 6.60
N VAL A 190 -16.52 9.36 5.47
CA VAL A 190 -16.47 10.16 4.24
C VAL A 190 -17.41 11.33 4.36
N THR A 191 -16.88 12.47 4.79
CA THR A 191 -17.60 13.74 4.89
C THR A 191 -17.27 14.70 3.75
N THR A 192 -16.15 14.46 3.06
CA THR A 192 -15.66 15.18 1.88
C THR A 192 -15.01 14.20 0.94
N ILE A 193 -14.92 14.55 -0.35
CA ILE A 193 -14.19 13.79 -1.37
C ILE A 193 -13.17 14.69 -2.06
N PRO A 194 -12.00 14.18 -2.49
CA PRO A 194 -11.03 14.98 -3.24
C PRO A 194 -11.49 15.19 -4.68
N HIS A 195 -11.39 16.43 -5.15
CA HIS A 195 -11.52 16.82 -6.54
C HIS A 195 -10.25 17.46 -7.06
N ILE A 196 -10.02 17.36 -8.35
CA ILE A 196 -8.95 18.08 -9.05
C ILE A 196 -9.47 19.38 -9.64
N PHE A 197 -8.71 20.45 -9.41
CA PHE A 197 -8.98 21.78 -9.91
C PHE A 197 -7.88 22.21 -10.88
N VAL A 198 -8.18 23.06 -11.83
CA VAL A 198 -7.18 23.72 -12.67
C VAL A 198 -7.21 25.22 -12.42
N ALA A 199 -6.06 25.78 -12.07
CA ALA A 199 -5.93 27.20 -11.77
C ALA A 199 -4.85 27.84 -12.65
N ASP A 200 -5.04 29.11 -13.04
CA ASP A 200 -4.01 29.90 -13.70
C ASP A 200 -2.94 30.35 -12.71
N VAL A 201 -1.72 30.44 -13.17
CA VAL A 201 -0.57 30.98 -12.43
C VAL A 201 -0.22 32.35 -13.00
N GLN A 202 -0.46 33.41 -12.22
CA GLN A 202 -0.17 34.79 -12.61
C GLN A 202 0.80 35.43 -11.61
N ASP A 203 1.90 35.98 -12.08
CA ASP A 203 2.98 36.55 -11.26
C ASP A 203 3.47 35.60 -10.16
N GLY A 204 3.47 34.29 -10.48
CA GLY A 204 3.86 33.21 -9.57
C GLY A 204 2.88 33.01 -8.42
N ARG A 205 1.61 33.35 -8.57
CA ARG A 205 0.51 33.14 -7.60
C ARG A 205 -0.66 32.41 -8.26
N THR A 206 -1.40 31.67 -7.46
CA THR A 206 -2.60 30.97 -7.88
C THR A 206 -3.66 30.95 -6.75
N GLY A 207 -4.91 30.68 -7.10
CA GLY A 207 -6.04 30.47 -6.19
C GLY A 207 -6.67 29.09 -6.38
N ASP A 208 -7.93 28.93 -5.96
CA ASP A 208 -8.63 27.62 -5.97
C ASP A 208 -8.79 26.99 -7.36
N GLY A 209 -8.97 27.81 -8.42
CA GLY A 209 -9.17 27.32 -9.77
C GLY A 209 -10.58 26.87 -10.10
N ILE A 210 -10.70 26.12 -11.20
CA ILE A 210 -11.96 25.56 -11.71
C ILE A 210 -11.98 24.07 -11.39
N ASP A 211 -13.04 23.61 -10.73
CA ASP A 211 -13.27 22.21 -10.41
C ASP A 211 -13.61 21.42 -11.68
N LEU A 212 -12.78 20.42 -12.02
CA LEU A 212 -12.97 19.57 -13.19
C LEU A 212 -14.10 18.56 -13.02
N LEU A 213 -14.47 18.28 -11.77
CA LEU A 213 -15.53 17.33 -11.39
C LEU A 213 -16.75 18.07 -10.79
N ASN A 214 -16.90 19.36 -11.07
CA ASN A 214 -17.93 20.20 -10.47
C ASN A 214 -19.34 19.58 -10.57
N GLY A 215 -19.95 19.36 -9.40
CA GLY A 215 -21.27 18.72 -9.29
C GLY A 215 -21.26 17.20 -9.41
N GLU A 216 -20.12 16.55 -9.63
CA GLU A 216 -20.01 15.10 -9.67
C GLU A 216 -19.71 14.54 -8.26
N PRO A 217 -20.31 13.41 -7.86
CA PRO A 217 -20.05 12.75 -6.58
C PRO A 217 -18.87 11.78 -6.64
N PHE A 218 -17.86 12.05 -7.48
CA PHE A 218 -16.78 11.13 -7.77
C PHE A 218 -15.43 11.72 -7.40
N GLU A 219 -14.55 10.92 -6.84
CA GLU A 219 -13.26 11.34 -6.35
C GLU A 219 -12.15 11.26 -7.41
N CYS A 220 -11.22 12.19 -7.32
CA CYS A 220 -9.90 12.15 -7.93
C CYS A 220 -8.92 13.01 -7.10
N PRO A 221 -7.82 12.43 -6.57
CA PRO A 221 -7.40 11.01 -6.60
C PRO A 221 -8.36 10.08 -5.88
N MET A 222 -8.31 8.78 -6.23
CA MET A 222 -9.09 7.75 -5.54
C MET A 222 -8.43 7.39 -4.21
N LEU A 223 -9.10 7.67 -3.12
CA LEU A 223 -8.62 7.30 -1.79
C LEU A 223 -8.83 5.79 -1.53
N PRO A 224 -8.06 5.18 -0.59
CA PRO A 224 -7.07 5.80 0.33
C PRO A 224 -5.67 5.91 -0.26
N PHE A 225 -5.38 5.27 -1.39
CA PHE A 225 -4.02 5.04 -1.90
C PHE A 225 -3.65 5.94 -3.08
N GLY A 226 -4.60 6.62 -3.70
CA GLY A 226 -4.36 7.52 -4.83
C GLY A 226 -3.76 8.86 -4.39
N GLY A 227 -2.87 9.39 -5.21
CA GLY A 227 -2.20 10.66 -5.03
C GLY A 227 -1.92 11.36 -6.36
N SER A 228 -0.86 12.17 -6.40
CA SER A 228 -0.49 12.95 -7.58
C SER A 228 -0.13 12.13 -8.83
N GLU A 229 0.10 10.83 -8.68
CA GLU A 229 0.30 9.90 -9.81
C GLU A 229 -0.99 9.66 -10.61
N GLN A 230 -2.16 9.93 -10.05
CA GLN A 230 -3.45 9.69 -10.69
C GLN A 230 -3.92 10.82 -11.61
N PHE A 231 -3.16 11.89 -11.74
CA PHE A 231 -3.44 12.94 -12.72
C PHE A 231 -2.15 13.48 -13.33
N ASN A 232 -2.19 13.84 -14.63
CA ASN A 232 -1.04 14.34 -15.36
C ASN A 232 -1.41 15.32 -16.47
N TRP A 233 -0.47 16.21 -16.80
CA TRP A 233 -0.55 17.10 -17.96
C TRP A 233 -0.11 16.41 -19.25
N SER A 234 -0.68 16.83 -20.38
CA SER A 234 -0.07 16.62 -21.68
C SER A 234 1.18 17.49 -21.85
N PRO A 235 2.17 17.06 -22.66
CA PRO A 235 3.39 17.83 -22.87
C PRO A 235 3.17 19.25 -23.42
N ASP A 236 2.08 19.48 -24.15
CA ASP A 236 1.69 20.79 -24.69
C ASP A 236 0.88 21.66 -23.71
N SER A 237 0.70 21.20 -22.47
CA SER A 237 -0.04 21.90 -21.42
C SER A 237 -1.55 22.11 -21.70
N ARG A 238 -2.10 21.43 -22.71
CA ARG A 238 -3.50 21.58 -23.10
C ARG A 238 -4.44 20.62 -22.37
N TYR A 239 -4.04 19.37 -22.24
CA TYR A 239 -4.90 18.32 -21.70
C TYR A 239 -4.45 17.87 -20.32
N ILE A 240 -5.44 17.47 -19.50
CA ILE A 240 -5.23 16.78 -18.23
C ILE A 240 -5.80 15.39 -18.36
N VAL A 241 -5.02 14.35 -18.04
CA VAL A 241 -5.51 12.98 -17.87
C VAL A 241 -5.59 12.66 -16.39
N TYR A 242 -6.67 12.00 -15.97
CA TYR A 242 -6.90 11.68 -14.57
C TYR A 242 -7.68 10.38 -14.40
N THR A 243 -7.52 9.75 -13.24
CA THR A 243 -8.23 8.55 -12.82
C THR A 243 -9.45 8.91 -12.00
N SER A 244 -10.60 8.28 -12.26
CA SER A 244 -11.76 8.35 -11.37
C SER A 244 -12.62 7.11 -11.49
N ARG A 245 -13.22 6.65 -10.38
CA ARG A 245 -14.20 5.58 -10.34
C ARG A 245 -15.61 6.18 -10.25
N LYS A 246 -16.26 6.36 -11.40
CA LYS A 246 -17.58 7.01 -11.49
C LYS A 246 -18.72 6.02 -11.23
N LYS A 247 -18.78 5.52 -10.00
CA LYS A 247 -19.81 4.60 -9.48
C LYS A 247 -20.43 5.18 -8.21
N THR A 248 -21.67 4.80 -7.91
CA THR A 248 -22.39 5.18 -6.69
C THR A 248 -23.13 3.98 -6.10
N GLY A 249 -23.52 4.09 -4.82
CA GLY A 249 -24.36 3.10 -4.14
C GLY A 249 -23.76 1.69 -4.12
N ARG A 250 -24.57 0.71 -4.45
CA ARG A 250 -24.16 -0.70 -4.45
C ARG A 250 -23.04 -1.00 -5.43
N ASP A 251 -23.05 -0.33 -6.59
CA ASP A 251 -22.03 -0.55 -7.61
C ASP A 251 -20.67 -0.03 -7.14
N TYR A 252 -20.61 1.10 -6.44
CA TYR A 252 -19.41 1.60 -5.81
C TYR A 252 -18.82 0.58 -4.79
N ALA A 253 -19.69 -0.07 -4.01
CA ALA A 253 -19.27 -0.99 -2.95
C ALA A 253 -18.61 -2.28 -3.47
N ILE A 254 -18.97 -2.77 -4.66
CA ILE A 254 -18.50 -4.07 -5.18
C ILE A 254 -17.69 -3.98 -6.48
N SER A 255 -17.60 -2.78 -7.09
CA SER A 255 -16.88 -2.57 -8.34
C SER A 255 -15.52 -1.92 -8.10
N THR A 256 -14.50 -2.40 -8.80
CA THR A 256 -13.18 -1.78 -8.89
C THR A 256 -12.97 -1.02 -10.20
N ASP A 257 -14.00 -0.87 -11.01
CA ASP A 257 -13.96 -0.25 -12.33
C ASP A 257 -13.72 1.26 -12.24
N SER A 258 -12.46 1.66 -12.40
CA SER A 258 -12.05 3.05 -12.58
C SER A 258 -11.58 3.27 -14.01
N ASP A 259 -11.77 4.50 -14.50
CA ASP A 259 -11.43 4.88 -15.85
C ASP A 259 -10.41 6.02 -15.89
N ILE A 260 -9.75 6.14 -17.03
CA ILE A 260 -8.90 7.28 -17.38
C ILE A 260 -9.72 8.28 -18.18
N TYR A 261 -9.83 9.49 -17.65
CA TYR A 261 -10.51 10.61 -18.31
C TYR A 261 -9.48 11.59 -18.85
N ARG A 262 -9.83 12.24 -19.98
CA ARG A 262 -9.04 13.34 -20.56
C ARG A 262 -9.87 14.61 -20.60
N TYR A 263 -9.41 15.65 -19.92
CA TYR A 263 -10.02 16.97 -19.90
C TYR A 263 -9.25 17.94 -20.81
N ASP A 264 -9.95 18.65 -21.69
CA ASP A 264 -9.39 19.72 -22.55
C ASP A 264 -9.55 21.07 -21.86
N THR A 265 -8.45 21.68 -21.40
CA THR A 265 -8.48 22.96 -20.70
C THR A 265 -8.93 24.14 -21.58
N ALA A 266 -8.95 24.00 -22.90
CA ALA A 266 -9.39 25.05 -23.83
C ALA A 266 -10.92 25.03 -24.06
N THR A 267 -11.53 23.83 -24.01
CA THR A 267 -12.96 23.65 -24.30
C THR A 267 -13.80 23.31 -23.07
N GLY A 268 -13.16 22.84 -21.98
CA GLY A 268 -13.85 22.33 -20.80
C GLY A 268 -14.51 20.95 -21.00
N GLN A 269 -14.20 20.25 -22.07
CA GLN A 269 -14.79 18.94 -22.35
C GLN A 269 -13.96 17.80 -21.79
N THR A 270 -14.65 16.78 -21.27
CA THR A 270 -14.05 15.53 -20.77
C THR A 270 -14.48 14.36 -21.62
N GLU A 271 -13.55 13.45 -21.90
CA GLU A 271 -13.82 12.17 -22.56
C GLU A 271 -13.23 11.01 -21.76
N ASN A 272 -13.86 9.83 -21.84
CA ASN A 272 -13.39 8.59 -21.26
C ASN A 272 -12.46 7.88 -22.28
N LEU A 273 -11.21 7.58 -21.87
CA LEU A 273 -10.23 6.89 -22.74
C LEU A 273 -10.29 5.36 -22.64
N CYS A 274 -10.95 4.84 -21.62
CA CYS A 274 -11.03 3.40 -21.35
C CYS A 274 -12.17 2.75 -22.13
N LYS A 275 -13.28 3.45 -22.33
CA LYS A 275 -14.52 2.90 -22.89
C LYS A 275 -14.94 3.64 -24.15
N PRO A 276 -15.51 2.95 -25.16
CA PRO A 276 -16.07 3.63 -26.32
C PRO A 276 -17.32 4.45 -25.94
N ALA A 277 -17.62 5.49 -26.72
CA ALA A 277 -18.71 6.42 -26.43
C ALA A 277 -20.11 5.76 -26.38
N ASP A 278 -20.28 4.62 -27.02
CA ASP A 278 -21.53 3.85 -27.04
C ASP A 278 -21.58 2.72 -26.00
N TYR A 279 -20.58 2.65 -25.11
CA TYR A 279 -20.52 1.65 -24.05
C TYR A 279 -21.72 1.78 -23.13
N LYS A 280 -22.39 0.66 -22.91
CA LYS A 280 -23.43 0.54 -21.89
C LYS A 280 -22.97 -0.48 -20.87
N GLU A 281 -22.84 -0.03 -19.67
CA GLU A 281 -22.46 -0.89 -18.57
C GLU A 281 -23.55 -1.92 -18.29
N PRO A 282 -23.20 -3.22 -18.17
CA PRO A 282 -24.16 -4.23 -17.74
C PRO A 282 -24.61 -3.95 -16.29
N GLU A 283 -25.85 -4.32 -15.99
CA GLU A 283 -26.35 -4.28 -14.62
C GLU A 283 -25.55 -5.23 -13.73
N ILE A 284 -25.12 -4.74 -12.57
CA ILE A 284 -24.41 -5.52 -11.57
C ILE A 284 -25.40 -6.11 -10.58
N ASP A 285 -25.39 -7.44 -10.40
CA ASP A 285 -26.17 -8.14 -9.38
C ASP A 285 -25.33 -8.33 -8.10
N PRO A 286 -25.57 -7.56 -7.02
CA PRO A 286 -24.79 -7.66 -5.79
C PRO A 286 -24.98 -8.98 -5.03
N SER A 287 -25.95 -9.81 -5.41
CA SER A 287 -26.15 -11.13 -4.84
C SER A 287 -25.24 -12.20 -5.47
N ARG A 288 -24.48 -11.85 -6.50
CA ARG A 288 -23.54 -12.74 -7.21
C ARG A 288 -22.11 -12.24 -7.08
N SER A 289 -21.15 -13.17 -7.10
CA SER A 289 -19.75 -12.79 -7.23
C SER A 289 -19.50 -11.98 -8.48
N MET A 290 -18.72 -10.93 -8.39
CA MET A 290 -18.26 -10.15 -9.53
C MET A 290 -17.52 -11.01 -10.55
N GLU A 291 -16.81 -12.07 -10.13
CA GLU A 291 -16.13 -13.03 -11.02
C GLU A 291 -17.06 -13.59 -12.10
N HIS A 292 -18.32 -13.88 -11.77
CA HIS A 292 -19.28 -14.54 -12.64
C HIS A 292 -20.28 -13.58 -13.31
N GLN A 293 -20.03 -12.27 -13.25
CA GLN A 293 -20.93 -11.28 -13.87
C GLN A 293 -20.57 -11.01 -15.33
N THR A 294 -21.57 -10.64 -16.11
CA THR A 294 -21.43 -10.39 -17.55
C THR A 294 -20.34 -9.39 -17.89
N ILE A 295 -20.13 -8.37 -17.03
CA ILE A 295 -19.11 -7.35 -17.23
C ILE A 295 -17.71 -7.95 -17.38
N ASN A 296 -17.40 -9.03 -16.66
CA ASN A 296 -16.10 -9.70 -16.70
C ASN A 296 -15.94 -10.71 -17.85
N HIS A 297 -17.00 -10.92 -18.63
CA HIS A 297 -17.03 -11.83 -19.79
C HIS A 297 -17.28 -11.11 -21.12
N LEU A 298 -17.12 -9.79 -21.15
CA LEU A 298 -17.25 -9.00 -22.36
C LEU A 298 -16.06 -9.25 -23.29
N ASP A 299 -16.36 -9.73 -24.53
CA ASP A 299 -15.34 -9.93 -25.57
C ASP A 299 -15.07 -8.62 -26.31
N ARG A 300 -14.46 -7.65 -25.59
CA ARG A 300 -14.00 -6.41 -26.21
C ARG A 300 -13.03 -5.67 -25.29
N ASP A 301 -12.22 -4.83 -25.90
CA ASP A 301 -11.24 -4.00 -25.18
C ASP A 301 -11.91 -2.80 -24.48
N CYS A 302 -12.78 -3.11 -23.51
CA CYS A 302 -13.30 -2.17 -22.54
C CYS A 302 -12.57 -2.44 -21.24
N ASN A 303 -11.82 -1.48 -20.77
CA ASN A 303 -11.19 -1.58 -19.47
C ASN A 303 -12.32 -1.56 -18.41
N VAL A 304 -12.50 -2.63 -17.68
CA VAL A 304 -13.58 -2.78 -16.69
C VAL A 304 -13.07 -3.03 -15.26
N GLY A 305 -11.76 -3.11 -15.08
CA GLY A 305 -11.11 -3.23 -13.79
C GLY A 305 -10.49 -1.90 -13.34
N TYR A 306 -9.48 -1.96 -12.46
CA TYR A 306 -8.72 -0.78 -12.07
C TYR A 306 -7.89 -0.26 -13.24
N ASP A 307 -8.13 1.00 -13.63
CA ASP A 307 -7.31 1.80 -14.53
C ASP A 307 -6.78 3.01 -13.77
N THR A 308 -5.46 3.12 -13.61
CA THR A 308 -4.82 4.10 -12.73
C THR A 308 -3.50 4.65 -13.31
N ASN A 309 -3.02 5.77 -12.74
CA ASN A 309 -1.70 6.34 -13.00
C ASN A 309 -1.45 6.70 -14.49
N PRO A 310 -2.32 7.52 -15.11
CA PRO A 310 -2.17 7.86 -16.50
C PRO A 310 -0.97 8.79 -16.75
N ALA A 311 -0.23 8.54 -17.83
CA ALA A 311 0.90 9.38 -18.24
C ALA A 311 0.98 9.50 -19.75
N TYR A 312 1.14 10.72 -20.26
CA TYR A 312 1.46 10.96 -21.66
C TYR A 312 2.88 10.50 -22.00
N SER A 313 3.07 10.03 -23.24
CA SER A 313 4.41 9.92 -23.81
C SER A 313 5.05 11.31 -23.94
N PRO A 314 6.40 11.43 -23.86
CA PRO A 314 7.10 12.71 -24.03
C PRO A 314 6.76 13.45 -25.32
N ASP A 315 6.46 12.75 -26.42
CA ASP A 315 6.06 13.32 -27.71
C ASP A 315 4.53 13.58 -27.83
N GLY A 316 3.76 13.29 -26.79
CA GLY A 316 2.31 13.54 -26.72
C GLY A 316 1.43 12.64 -27.60
N LYS A 317 1.99 11.58 -28.23
CA LYS A 317 1.22 10.73 -29.16
C LYS A 317 0.47 9.60 -28.47
N TYR A 318 0.89 9.22 -27.28
CA TYR A 318 0.33 8.11 -26.52
C TYR A 318 -0.06 8.54 -25.12
N VAL A 319 -1.04 7.85 -24.55
CA VAL A 319 -1.30 7.83 -23.11
C VAL A 319 -1.13 6.39 -22.63
N ALA A 320 -0.41 6.19 -21.56
CA ALA A 320 -0.25 4.89 -20.92
C ALA A 320 -0.79 4.93 -19.49
N TRP A 321 -1.29 3.80 -19.01
CA TRP A 321 -1.76 3.66 -17.63
C TRP A 321 -1.66 2.21 -17.14
N LEU A 322 -1.73 2.01 -15.83
CA LEU A 322 -1.82 0.69 -15.22
C LEU A 322 -3.27 0.20 -15.30
N SER A 323 -3.48 -1.03 -15.77
CA SER A 323 -4.80 -1.59 -16.04
C SER A 323 -4.93 -3.01 -15.52
N MET A 324 -5.98 -3.29 -14.76
CA MET A 324 -6.44 -4.62 -14.42
C MET A 324 -7.57 -5.05 -15.36
N ALA A 325 -7.68 -6.36 -15.60
CA ALA A 325 -8.66 -6.86 -16.58
C ALA A 325 -10.07 -7.01 -16.00
N ARG A 326 -10.17 -7.30 -14.70
CA ARG A 326 -11.42 -7.76 -14.10
C ARG A 326 -11.97 -6.77 -13.08
N ASN A 327 -13.27 -6.50 -13.18
CA ASN A 327 -14.00 -5.68 -12.23
C ASN A 327 -14.29 -6.46 -10.94
N GLY A 328 -14.06 -5.82 -9.80
CA GLY A 328 -14.25 -6.41 -8.46
C GLY A 328 -13.06 -7.22 -7.95
N TYR A 329 -12.03 -7.46 -8.76
CA TYR A 329 -10.82 -8.20 -8.33
C TYR A 329 -9.64 -7.26 -8.12
N GLU A 330 -9.51 -6.73 -6.92
CA GLU A 330 -8.46 -5.75 -6.57
C GLU A 330 -7.03 -6.30 -6.65
N SER A 331 -6.89 -7.62 -6.66
CA SER A 331 -5.60 -8.31 -6.73
C SER A 331 -5.29 -8.87 -8.11
N ASP A 332 -6.06 -8.48 -9.12
CA ASP A 332 -5.79 -8.89 -10.50
C ASP A 332 -4.42 -8.42 -10.98
N ARG A 333 -3.93 -9.08 -12.01
CA ARG A 333 -2.66 -8.72 -12.62
C ARG A 333 -2.72 -7.34 -13.25
N THR A 334 -1.85 -6.45 -12.80
CA THR A 334 -1.72 -5.10 -13.34
C THR A 334 -0.89 -5.11 -14.63
N ARG A 335 -1.50 -4.69 -15.73
CA ARG A 335 -0.88 -4.61 -17.06
C ARG A 335 -0.54 -3.14 -17.36
N LEU A 336 0.41 -2.88 -18.23
CA LEU A 336 0.63 -1.56 -18.81
C LEU A 336 -0.15 -1.45 -20.11
N CYS A 337 -1.20 -0.64 -20.12
CA CYS A 337 -2.02 -0.30 -21.28
C CYS A 337 -1.46 0.95 -21.95
N VAL A 338 -1.41 0.97 -23.28
CA VAL A 338 -0.96 2.10 -24.09
C VAL A 338 -2.01 2.40 -25.15
N LEU A 339 -2.53 3.63 -25.15
CA LEU A 339 -3.47 4.15 -26.15
C LEU A 339 -2.73 5.03 -27.15
N ASP A 340 -2.83 4.70 -28.44
CA ASP A 340 -2.43 5.57 -29.53
C ASP A 340 -3.52 6.61 -29.79
N LEU A 341 -3.25 7.86 -29.48
CA LEU A 341 -4.23 8.96 -29.56
C LEU A 341 -4.68 9.28 -31.01
N LYS A 342 -3.90 8.87 -32.00
CA LYS A 342 -4.26 9.08 -33.42
C LYS A 342 -5.21 8.01 -33.93
N THR A 343 -5.00 6.77 -33.55
CA THR A 343 -5.76 5.63 -34.06
C THR A 343 -6.87 5.14 -33.13
N GLY A 344 -6.80 5.50 -31.83
CA GLY A 344 -7.67 4.98 -30.79
C GLY A 344 -7.37 3.53 -30.39
N ALA A 345 -6.28 2.94 -30.91
CA ALA A 345 -5.91 1.56 -30.62
C ALA A 345 -5.25 1.45 -29.24
N LYS A 346 -5.70 0.52 -28.42
CA LYS A 346 -5.11 0.13 -27.15
C LYS A 346 -4.22 -1.11 -27.31
N THR A 347 -3.07 -1.11 -26.63
CA THR A 347 -2.12 -2.24 -26.61
C THR A 347 -1.67 -2.48 -25.18
N TYR A 348 -1.70 -3.73 -24.72
CA TYR A 348 -1.15 -4.13 -23.44
C TYR A 348 0.29 -4.63 -23.64
N VAL A 349 1.26 -3.88 -23.13
CA VAL A 349 2.69 -4.14 -23.39
C VAL A 349 3.38 -4.89 -22.25
N THR A 350 2.65 -5.26 -21.22
CA THR A 350 3.15 -6.12 -20.14
C THR A 350 2.05 -7.06 -19.65
N GLU A 351 2.50 -8.15 -19.04
CA GLU A 351 1.66 -9.13 -18.35
C GLU A 351 2.29 -9.45 -16.98
N ALA A 352 2.72 -8.43 -16.24
CA ALA A 352 3.38 -8.56 -14.96
C ALA A 352 2.56 -7.89 -13.83
N PHE A 353 2.81 -8.27 -12.59
CA PHE A 353 2.31 -7.57 -11.42
C PHE A 353 3.11 -6.29 -11.23
N GLN A 354 2.63 -5.17 -11.75
CA GLN A 354 3.32 -3.89 -11.74
C GLN A 354 2.85 -3.01 -10.59
N SER A 355 3.76 -2.21 -10.06
CA SER A 355 3.47 -1.21 -9.04
C SER A 355 3.70 0.22 -9.49
N GLY A 356 4.46 0.44 -10.56
CA GLY A 356 4.71 1.76 -11.12
C GLY A 356 5.48 1.70 -12.44
N PHE A 357 5.39 2.77 -13.24
CA PHE A 357 6.11 2.88 -14.50
C PHE A 357 6.51 4.33 -14.81
N CYS A 358 7.47 4.51 -15.70
CA CYS A 358 7.71 5.78 -16.38
C CYS A 358 8.07 5.56 -17.86
N TRP A 359 7.73 6.54 -18.70
CA TRP A 359 8.16 6.56 -20.08
C TRP A 359 9.68 6.77 -20.19
N ALA A 360 10.31 6.10 -21.14
CA ALA A 360 11.64 6.49 -21.60
C ALA A 360 11.56 7.74 -22.48
N ALA A 361 12.67 8.46 -22.58
CA ALA A 361 12.74 9.70 -23.37
C ALA A 361 12.46 9.52 -24.88
N ASP A 362 12.53 8.28 -25.38
CA ASP A 362 12.28 7.93 -26.79
C ASP A 362 10.78 7.85 -27.17
N SER A 363 9.87 7.98 -26.20
CA SER A 363 8.42 7.81 -26.38
C SER A 363 7.98 6.44 -26.93
N ARG A 364 8.85 5.42 -26.83
CA ARG A 364 8.62 4.06 -27.38
C ARG A 364 8.92 2.95 -26.39
N SER A 365 9.57 3.29 -25.29
CA SER A 365 9.98 2.35 -24.27
C SER A 365 9.54 2.83 -22.89
N PHE A 366 9.52 1.89 -21.95
CA PHE A 366 9.12 2.13 -20.56
C PHE A 366 10.11 1.48 -19.60
N TYR A 367 10.19 2.05 -18.42
CA TYR A 367 10.73 1.40 -17.22
C TYR A 367 9.58 1.14 -16.25
N PHE A 368 9.59 0.00 -15.59
CA PHE A 368 8.57 -0.34 -14.62
C PHE A 368 9.11 -1.24 -13.51
N THR A 369 8.47 -1.20 -12.34
CA THR A 369 8.70 -2.16 -11.26
C THR A 369 7.66 -3.26 -11.30
N GLY A 370 8.09 -4.49 -11.12
CA GLY A 370 7.21 -5.65 -11.14
C GLY A 370 7.69 -6.76 -10.20
N VAL A 371 6.74 -7.48 -9.61
CA VAL A 371 7.00 -8.56 -8.67
C VAL A 371 7.25 -9.86 -9.41
N TRP A 372 8.39 -10.50 -9.11
CA TRP A 372 8.75 -11.83 -9.60
C TRP A 372 9.50 -12.59 -8.51
N GLN A 373 9.00 -13.78 -8.15
CA GLN A 373 9.58 -14.66 -7.13
C GLN A 373 9.97 -13.90 -5.85
N ALA A 374 8.99 -13.21 -5.26
CA ALA A 374 9.15 -12.48 -4.00
C ALA A 374 10.20 -11.35 -4.03
N ARG A 375 10.37 -10.69 -5.16
CA ARG A 375 11.23 -9.51 -5.36
C ARG A 375 10.54 -8.50 -6.26
N SER A 376 10.56 -7.23 -5.90
CA SER A 376 10.11 -6.14 -6.75
C SER A 376 11.29 -5.61 -7.57
N MET A 377 11.34 -5.94 -8.86
CA MET A 377 12.48 -5.70 -9.74
C MET A 377 12.17 -4.63 -10.77
N VAL A 378 13.21 -3.92 -11.24
CA VAL A 378 13.09 -2.97 -12.36
C VAL A 378 13.24 -3.70 -13.68
N HIS A 379 12.31 -3.44 -14.59
CA HIS A 379 12.26 -3.98 -15.95
C HIS A 379 12.16 -2.84 -16.97
N SER A 380 12.43 -3.14 -18.21
CA SER A 380 12.05 -2.31 -19.36
C SER A 380 11.13 -3.09 -20.29
N THR A 381 10.25 -2.36 -20.98
CA THR A 381 9.47 -2.88 -22.10
C THR A 381 9.39 -1.82 -23.20
N ASN A 382 8.87 -2.19 -24.38
CA ASN A 382 8.61 -1.29 -25.48
C ASN A 382 7.19 -1.45 -26.00
N LEU A 383 6.78 -0.66 -26.98
CA LEU A 383 5.44 -0.72 -27.60
C LEU A 383 5.09 -2.09 -28.23
N LYS A 384 6.07 -3.00 -28.38
CA LYS A 384 5.85 -4.37 -28.88
C LYS A 384 5.70 -5.38 -27.74
N GLY A 385 5.82 -4.98 -26.48
CA GLY A 385 5.74 -5.87 -25.35
C GLY A 385 7.02 -6.71 -25.09
N GLU A 386 8.17 -6.27 -25.58
CA GLU A 386 9.45 -6.95 -25.36
C GLU A 386 9.98 -6.60 -23.96
N VAL A 387 9.64 -7.42 -22.98
CA VAL A 387 10.03 -7.22 -21.57
C VAL A 387 11.44 -7.71 -21.31
N ARG A 388 12.22 -6.91 -20.58
CA ARG A 388 13.58 -7.23 -20.16
C ARG A 388 13.80 -6.86 -18.70
N PRO A 389 14.30 -7.79 -17.85
CA PRO A 389 14.76 -7.45 -16.50
C PRO A 389 16.03 -6.59 -16.56
N LEU A 390 16.13 -5.60 -15.69
CA LEU A 390 17.25 -4.67 -15.59
C LEU A 390 18.04 -4.83 -14.29
N THR A 391 17.41 -5.31 -13.23
CA THR A 391 18.02 -5.49 -11.91
C THR A 391 17.99 -6.94 -11.48
N THR A 392 18.84 -7.29 -10.52
CA THR A 392 18.95 -8.60 -9.89
C THR A 392 19.31 -8.46 -8.41
N GLY A 393 19.25 -9.57 -7.66
CA GLY A 393 19.56 -9.61 -6.23
C GLY A 393 18.32 -9.55 -5.35
N ASP A 394 18.54 -9.70 -4.05
CA ASP A 394 17.48 -9.77 -3.05
C ASP A 394 17.15 -8.36 -2.55
N PHE A 395 16.40 -7.64 -3.38
CA PHE A 395 15.98 -6.25 -3.14
C PHE A 395 14.58 -6.02 -3.67
N ASP A 396 13.90 -5.03 -3.07
CA ASP A 396 12.71 -4.43 -3.64
C ASP A 396 13.01 -3.01 -4.11
N TYR A 397 12.59 -2.69 -5.32
CA TYR A 397 12.63 -1.36 -5.90
C TYR A 397 11.25 -0.71 -5.81
N GLY A 398 11.21 0.56 -5.39
CA GLY A 398 9.97 1.31 -5.21
C GLY A 398 9.21 1.58 -6.51
N ALA A 399 7.92 1.91 -6.38
CA ALA A 399 7.04 2.23 -7.50
C ALA A 399 7.37 3.58 -8.15
N GLY A 400 7.94 4.52 -7.38
CA GLY A 400 8.36 5.83 -7.88
C GLY A 400 9.62 5.72 -8.75
N LEU A 401 9.47 6.01 -10.05
CA LEU A 401 10.52 5.95 -11.04
C LEU A 401 10.65 7.31 -11.74
N ALA A 402 11.87 7.86 -11.84
CA ALA A 402 12.11 9.11 -12.56
C ALA A 402 13.36 9.04 -13.42
N LEU A 403 13.26 9.56 -14.65
CA LEU A 403 14.42 9.72 -15.50
C LEU A 403 15.32 10.87 -15.02
N CYS A 404 16.63 10.62 -15.01
CA CYS A 404 17.66 11.61 -14.76
C CYS A 404 18.69 11.51 -15.90
N GLY A 405 18.47 12.26 -16.96
CA GLY A 405 19.24 12.13 -18.19
C GLY A 405 19.11 10.74 -18.79
N LYS A 406 20.19 9.95 -18.76
CA LYS A 406 20.22 8.55 -19.26
C LYS A 406 20.05 7.52 -18.15
N ASN A 407 19.94 7.96 -16.90
CA ASN A 407 19.80 7.09 -15.74
C ASN A 407 18.34 7.08 -15.26
N LEU A 408 17.99 6.06 -14.49
CA LEU A 408 16.73 5.98 -13.78
C LEU A 408 17.00 6.14 -12.27
N ILE A 409 16.26 7.03 -11.63
CA ILE A 409 16.28 7.20 -10.17
C ILE A 409 15.12 6.40 -9.56
N VAL A 410 15.42 5.69 -8.48
CA VAL A 410 14.47 4.80 -7.81
C VAL A 410 14.87 4.63 -6.33
N THR A 411 13.92 4.35 -5.46
CA THR A 411 14.21 3.86 -4.10
C THR A 411 14.49 2.36 -4.13
N ARG A 412 15.27 1.87 -3.17
CA ARG A 412 15.52 0.45 -2.98
C ARG A 412 15.68 0.14 -1.50
N HIS A 413 15.07 -0.96 -1.09
CA HIS A 413 15.22 -1.54 0.26
C HIS A 413 15.42 -3.06 0.18
N SER A 414 15.59 -3.67 1.35
CA SER A 414 15.57 -5.13 1.52
C SER A 414 15.05 -5.46 2.92
N ILE A 415 14.81 -6.75 3.20
CA ILE A 415 14.50 -7.22 4.56
C ILE A 415 15.54 -6.71 5.59
N SER A 416 16.78 -6.41 5.15
CA SER A 416 17.88 -6.01 6.02
C SER A 416 18.21 -4.52 6.03
N ALA A 417 17.54 -3.70 5.22
CA ALA A 417 17.83 -2.26 5.14
C ALA A 417 16.62 -1.47 4.65
N PRO A 418 16.29 -0.31 5.27
CA PRO A 418 15.26 0.61 4.79
C PRO A 418 15.62 1.27 3.47
N ASP A 419 14.69 2.03 2.91
CA ASP A 419 14.87 2.74 1.65
C ASP A 419 16.05 3.72 1.67
N ASP A 420 16.79 3.66 0.57
CA ASP A 420 17.69 4.69 0.09
C ASP A 420 17.42 4.96 -1.41
N ILE A 421 17.88 6.11 -1.92
CA ILE A 421 17.75 6.48 -3.34
C ILE A 421 18.94 5.92 -4.11
N TYR A 422 18.66 5.35 -5.28
CA TYR A 422 19.64 4.74 -6.17
C TYR A 422 19.50 5.29 -7.60
N SER A 423 20.60 5.28 -8.33
CA SER A 423 20.68 5.54 -9.75
C SER A 423 21.00 4.25 -10.50
N LEU A 424 20.22 3.96 -11.54
CA LEU A 424 20.40 2.83 -12.44
C LEU A 424 20.92 3.33 -13.77
N SER A 425 22.12 2.88 -14.18
CA SER A 425 22.74 3.20 -15.48
C SER A 425 22.63 2.00 -16.41
N PHE A 426 22.11 2.22 -17.62
CA PHE A 426 21.81 1.14 -18.54
C PHE A 426 22.96 0.85 -19.51
N LYS A 427 23.39 -0.42 -19.59
CA LYS A 427 24.34 -0.94 -20.59
C LYS A 427 23.61 -1.89 -21.54
N LYS A 428 23.90 -1.81 -22.84
CA LYS A 428 23.30 -2.70 -23.85
C LYS A 428 23.49 -4.18 -23.43
N LYS A 429 22.38 -4.95 -23.36
CA LYS A 429 22.34 -6.39 -23.09
C LYS A 429 22.92 -6.84 -21.72
N LYS A 430 23.10 -5.92 -20.75
CA LYS A 430 23.57 -6.23 -19.40
C LYS A 430 22.58 -5.70 -18.36
N ASN A 431 22.63 -6.23 -17.14
CA ASN A 431 21.93 -5.63 -16.01
C ASN A 431 22.38 -4.19 -15.81
N ALA A 432 21.49 -3.37 -15.23
CA ALA A 432 21.84 -2.00 -14.90
C ALA A 432 22.98 -1.97 -13.88
N GLU A 433 23.85 -0.98 -13.99
CA GLU A 433 24.78 -0.65 -12.92
C GLU A 433 24.01 0.17 -11.87
N VAL A 434 24.00 -0.32 -10.63
CA VAL A 434 23.24 0.24 -9.52
C VAL A 434 24.19 1.03 -8.63
N ARG A 435 23.92 2.33 -8.46
CA ARG A 435 24.70 3.21 -7.58
C ARG A 435 23.80 3.81 -6.50
N GLN A 436 24.19 3.65 -5.25
CA GLN A 436 23.52 4.28 -4.09
C GLN A 436 23.84 5.78 -4.06
N LEU A 437 22.80 6.62 -3.92
CA LEU A 437 22.92 8.08 -3.87
C LEU A 437 22.78 8.61 -2.44
N THR A 438 21.89 8.03 -1.63
CA THR A 438 21.70 8.42 -0.23
C THR A 438 22.19 7.34 0.73
N ARG A 439 22.47 7.74 1.96
CA ARG A 439 22.85 6.85 3.08
C ARG A 439 22.19 7.36 4.35
N GLU A 440 20.84 7.47 4.32
CA GLU A 440 20.10 8.14 5.39
C GLU A 440 20.33 7.47 6.75
N ASN A 441 20.31 6.15 6.78
CA ASN A 441 20.42 5.36 7.99
C ASN A 441 21.80 4.71 8.20
N GLN A 442 22.89 5.31 7.63
CA GLN A 442 24.24 4.77 7.73
C GLN A 442 24.69 4.52 9.17
N TYR A 443 24.34 5.43 10.10
CA TYR A 443 24.66 5.28 11.52
C TYR A 443 24.19 3.96 12.10
N PHE A 444 22.96 3.54 11.77
CA PHE A 444 22.37 2.29 12.22
C PHE A 444 22.94 1.10 11.46
N GLN A 445 23.08 1.21 10.14
CA GLN A 445 23.60 0.15 9.27
C GLN A 445 25.02 -0.28 9.62
N GLU A 446 25.86 0.64 10.07
CA GLU A 446 27.25 0.36 10.48
C GLU A 446 27.35 -0.27 11.87
N ARG A 447 26.37 -0.07 12.74
CA ARG A 447 26.42 -0.45 14.16
C ARG A 447 25.51 -1.61 14.52
N LEU A 448 24.43 -1.79 13.78
CA LEU A 448 23.50 -2.89 14.01
C LEU A 448 23.87 -4.08 13.13
N LYS A 449 23.85 -5.26 13.72
CA LYS A 449 24.03 -6.51 13.01
C LYS A 449 22.67 -7.10 12.67
N MET A 450 22.36 -7.13 11.37
CA MET A 450 21.16 -7.79 10.86
C MET A 450 21.39 -9.30 10.77
N GLY A 451 20.32 -10.05 10.92
CA GLY A 451 20.31 -11.48 10.71
C GLY A 451 20.44 -11.84 9.22
N GLU A 452 21.04 -12.98 8.94
CA GLU A 452 21.15 -13.50 7.57
C GLU A 452 19.77 -13.82 7.02
N VAL A 453 19.49 -13.46 5.77
CA VAL A 453 18.26 -13.76 5.06
C VAL A 453 18.56 -14.81 3.98
N LYS A 454 17.82 -15.93 4.00
CA LYS A 454 17.98 -17.01 3.02
C LYS A 454 16.67 -17.35 2.34
N GLU A 455 16.77 -17.64 1.06
CA GLU A 455 15.72 -18.27 0.28
C GLU A 455 15.64 -19.76 0.63
N ARG A 456 14.41 -20.27 0.84
CA ARG A 456 14.13 -21.68 1.07
C ARG A 456 12.91 -22.10 0.24
N TRP A 457 13.09 -23.08 -0.63
CA TRP A 457 12.01 -23.66 -1.40
C TRP A 457 11.46 -24.90 -0.69
N VAL A 458 10.19 -24.86 -0.33
CA VAL A 458 9.50 -25.91 0.43
C VAL A 458 8.50 -26.61 -0.48
N ALA A 459 8.47 -27.94 -0.41
CA ALA A 459 7.46 -28.73 -1.10
C ALA A 459 6.11 -28.60 -0.39
N THR A 460 5.07 -28.29 -1.15
CA THR A 460 3.69 -28.21 -0.67
C THR A 460 2.99 -29.58 -0.76
N THR A 461 1.87 -29.73 -0.05
CA THR A 461 1.15 -31.02 0.04
C THR A 461 0.56 -31.49 -1.30
N ASP A 462 0.39 -30.59 -2.26
CA ASP A 462 -0.10 -30.88 -3.62
C ASP A 462 1.04 -31.10 -4.65
N GLY A 463 2.30 -31.17 -4.18
CA GLY A 463 3.46 -31.45 -5.02
C GLY A 463 4.07 -30.24 -5.73
N LYS A 464 3.56 -29.03 -5.48
CA LYS A 464 4.18 -27.78 -5.93
C LYS A 464 5.29 -27.35 -4.96
N LYS A 465 5.87 -26.18 -5.15
CA LYS A 465 6.88 -25.60 -4.27
C LYS A 465 6.56 -24.14 -3.99
N GLU A 466 6.71 -23.74 -2.75
CA GLU A 466 6.63 -22.35 -2.31
C GLU A 466 8.00 -21.80 -1.93
N LEU A 467 8.22 -20.53 -2.20
CA LEU A 467 9.41 -19.80 -1.75
C LEU A 467 9.15 -19.21 -0.37
N CYS A 468 10.02 -19.49 0.58
CA CYS A 468 10.01 -18.91 1.91
C CYS A 468 11.27 -18.06 2.11
N TRP A 469 11.12 -16.88 2.70
CA TRP A 469 12.26 -16.17 3.29
C TRP A 469 12.49 -16.71 4.70
N VAL A 470 13.74 -17.04 5.02
CA VAL A 470 14.15 -17.41 6.37
C VAL A 470 15.12 -16.37 6.89
N VAL A 471 14.77 -15.74 8.02
CA VAL A 471 15.62 -14.74 8.67
C VAL A 471 16.16 -15.33 9.96
N TYR A 472 17.48 -15.42 10.04
CA TYR A 472 18.19 -15.98 11.19
C TYR A 472 18.55 -14.90 12.20
N PRO A 473 18.67 -15.22 13.50
CA PRO A 473 19.14 -14.28 14.50
C PRO A 473 20.51 -13.65 14.14
N PRO A 474 20.77 -12.39 14.49
CA PRO A 474 22.15 -11.88 14.54
C PRO A 474 23.01 -12.80 15.40
N HIS A 475 24.25 -13.08 14.97
CA HIS A 475 25.16 -14.03 15.65
C HIS A 475 24.61 -15.46 15.72
N PHE A 476 23.88 -15.88 14.67
CA PHE A 476 23.33 -17.22 14.58
C PHE A 476 24.42 -18.29 14.76
N ASP A 477 24.15 -19.25 15.64
CA ASP A 477 25.03 -20.38 15.95
C ASP A 477 24.24 -21.68 15.66
N PRO A 478 24.56 -22.42 14.59
CA PRO A 478 23.81 -23.62 14.21
C PRO A 478 23.91 -24.77 15.22
N SER A 479 24.78 -24.68 16.22
CA SER A 479 24.86 -25.66 17.31
C SER A 479 23.83 -25.44 18.40
N LYS A 480 23.15 -24.29 18.41
CA LYS A 480 22.09 -23.91 19.38
C LYS A 480 20.71 -24.18 18.78
N LYS A 481 19.72 -24.31 19.68
CA LYS A 481 18.31 -24.38 19.30
C LYS A 481 17.61 -23.04 19.50
N TYR A 482 16.84 -22.63 18.50
CA TYR A 482 16.10 -21.37 18.49
C TYR A 482 14.60 -21.62 18.36
N PRO A 483 13.75 -20.84 19.04
CA PRO A 483 12.33 -20.82 18.76
C PRO A 483 12.10 -20.30 17.34
N VAL A 484 11.02 -20.78 16.70
CA VAL A 484 10.70 -20.44 15.31
C VAL A 484 9.36 -19.72 15.24
N LEU A 485 9.29 -18.66 14.44
CA LEU A 485 8.06 -17.94 14.13
C LEU A 485 7.64 -18.22 12.69
N LEU A 486 6.41 -18.69 12.52
CA LEU A 486 5.72 -18.66 11.24
C LEU A 486 5.11 -17.27 11.06
N PHE A 487 5.54 -16.55 10.03
CA PHE A 487 4.96 -15.27 9.64
C PHE A 487 3.89 -15.49 8.57
N CYS A 488 2.65 -15.15 8.90
CA CYS A 488 1.52 -15.20 7.99
C CYS A 488 1.28 -13.83 7.36
N GLU A 489 1.44 -13.74 6.04
CA GLU A 489 1.28 -12.50 5.28
C GLU A 489 -0.19 -12.13 5.12
N GLY A 490 -0.45 -10.82 5.08
CA GLY A 490 -1.75 -10.23 4.79
C GLY A 490 -2.13 -10.28 3.30
N GLY A 491 -3.05 -9.45 2.91
CA GLY A 491 -3.57 -9.34 1.55
C GLY A 491 -5.04 -9.75 1.47
N PRO A 492 -5.38 -10.94 0.99
CA PRO A 492 -4.61 -12.18 0.87
C PRO A 492 -3.59 -12.27 -0.27
N GLN A 493 -3.60 -11.36 -1.22
CA GLN A 493 -2.72 -11.40 -2.38
C GLN A 493 -1.63 -10.30 -2.31
N SER A 494 -0.79 -10.35 -1.27
CA SER A 494 0.37 -9.46 -1.09
C SER A 494 1.65 -10.28 -0.91
N PRO A 495 2.72 -10.06 -1.69
CA PRO A 495 3.91 -10.92 -1.63
C PRO A 495 4.70 -10.71 -0.36
N VAL A 496 5.25 -11.79 0.19
CA VAL A 496 6.36 -11.70 1.12
C VAL A 496 7.63 -11.48 0.31
N SER A 497 7.87 -10.20 -0.02
CA SER A 497 9.02 -9.78 -0.80
C SER A 497 10.21 -9.41 0.08
N GLN A 498 11.11 -8.58 -0.43
CA GLN A 498 12.23 -8.02 0.34
C GLN A 498 11.82 -6.77 1.14
N PHE A 499 10.55 -6.66 1.56
CA PHE A 499 10.00 -5.48 2.21
C PHE A 499 10.71 -5.12 3.53
N TRP A 500 10.86 -3.82 3.79
CA TRP A 500 11.21 -3.26 5.08
C TRP A 500 9.96 -2.61 5.72
N SER A 501 9.63 -3.03 6.92
CA SER A 501 8.48 -2.48 7.65
C SER A 501 8.92 -1.92 9.01
N TYR A 502 8.28 -0.84 9.45
CA TYR A 502 8.50 -0.27 10.78
C TYR A 502 7.55 -0.86 11.85
N ARG A 503 6.63 -1.71 11.45
CA ARG A 503 5.74 -2.50 12.33
C ARG A 503 6.09 -3.99 12.25
N TRP A 504 5.79 -4.64 11.14
CA TRP A 504 6.06 -6.06 10.88
C TRP A 504 7.47 -6.24 10.30
N ASN A 505 8.48 -5.96 11.11
CA ASN A 505 9.88 -6.05 10.69
C ASN A 505 10.44 -7.44 11.01
N LEU A 506 10.83 -8.20 10.00
CA LEU A 506 11.36 -9.56 10.20
C LEU A 506 12.73 -9.56 10.89
N GLN A 507 13.54 -8.51 10.70
CA GLN A 507 14.83 -8.39 11.36
C GLN A 507 14.72 -8.13 12.85
N ILE A 508 13.74 -7.34 13.32
CA ILE A 508 13.57 -7.13 14.76
C ILE A 508 13.07 -8.41 15.46
N MET A 509 12.29 -9.25 14.76
CA MET A 509 11.93 -10.58 15.26
C MET A 509 13.17 -11.45 15.41
N ALA A 510 14.03 -11.47 14.38
CA ALA A 510 15.29 -12.20 14.42
C ALA A 510 16.26 -11.64 15.48
N ALA A 511 16.30 -10.31 15.67
CA ALA A 511 17.11 -9.66 16.70
C ALA A 511 16.73 -10.07 18.14
N ASN A 512 15.51 -10.59 18.31
CA ASN A 512 15.03 -11.15 19.56
C ASN A 512 15.22 -12.69 19.63
N ASP A 513 16.21 -13.24 18.92
CA ASP A 513 16.60 -14.66 18.93
C ASP A 513 15.51 -15.63 18.40
N TYR A 514 14.64 -15.17 17.50
CA TYR A 514 13.72 -16.03 16.77
C TYR A 514 14.23 -16.29 15.35
N ILE A 515 14.13 -17.52 14.88
CA ILE A 515 14.20 -17.82 13.45
C ILE A 515 12.82 -17.49 12.89
N VAL A 516 12.75 -16.70 11.82
CA VAL A 516 11.49 -16.34 11.18
C VAL A 516 11.40 -17.04 9.83
N ILE A 517 10.33 -17.80 9.59
CA ILE A 517 10.00 -18.34 8.28
C ILE A 517 8.77 -17.60 7.75
N ALA A 518 8.91 -17.03 6.56
CA ALA A 518 7.92 -16.19 5.92
C ALA A 518 7.61 -16.74 4.50
N PRO A 519 6.60 -17.62 4.37
CA PRO A 519 6.31 -18.31 3.11
C PRO A 519 5.49 -17.43 2.15
N ASN A 520 5.79 -17.58 0.85
CA ASN A 520 4.95 -17.12 -0.24
C ASN A 520 3.96 -18.23 -0.62
N ARG A 521 3.01 -18.44 0.26
CA ARG A 521 1.95 -19.43 0.12
C ARG A 521 1.04 -19.14 -1.07
N ARG A 522 0.15 -20.04 -1.41
CA ARG A 522 -0.87 -19.90 -2.43
C ARG A 522 -1.64 -18.59 -2.27
N GLY A 523 -1.92 -17.90 -3.38
CA GLY A 523 -2.60 -16.60 -3.42
C GLY A 523 -1.66 -15.39 -3.48
N LEU A 524 -0.33 -15.54 -3.35
CA LEU A 524 0.60 -14.42 -3.43
C LEU A 524 1.09 -14.16 -4.86
N PRO A 525 1.23 -12.88 -5.30
CA PRO A 525 1.66 -12.55 -6.65
C PRO A 525 3.15 -12.86 -6.89
N GLY A 526 3.52 -12.95 -8.17
CA GLY A 526 4.91 -13.18 -8.60
C GLY A 526 5.26 -14.65 -8.87
N PHE A 527 4.30 -15.56 -8.76
CA PHE A 527 4.46 -17.01 -9.02
C PHE A 527 3.51 -17.54 -10.11
N GLY A 528 2.93 -16.64 -10.90
CA GLY A 528 1.96 -16.95 -11.94
C GLY A 528 0.52 -16.71 -11.50
N MET A 529 -0.40 -16.63 -12.48
CA MET A 529 -1.81 -16.35 -12.21
C MET A 529 -2.51 -17.51 -11.50
N GLU A 530 -2.24 -18.75 -11.89
CA GLU A 530 -2.78 -19.93 -11.21
C GLU A 530 -2.48 -19.92 -9.71
N TRP A 531 -1.22 -19.63 -9.33
CA TRP A 531 -0.81 -19.53 -7.93
C TRP A 531 -1.56 -18.42 -7.18
N LEU A 532 -1.78 -17.27 -7.83
CA LEU A 532 -2.50 -16.14 -7.26
C LEU A 532 -3.99 -16.44 -7.05
N GLU A 533 -4.65 -17.00 -8.07
CA GLU A 533 -6.10 -17.19 -8.09
C GLU A 533 -6.57 -18.37 -7.24
N GLU A 534 -5.70 -19.31 -6.93
CA GLU A 534 -6.06 -20.50 -6.14
C GLU A 534 -6.57 -20.19 -4.73
N ILE A 535 -6.35 -18.97 -4.20
CA ILE A 535 -6.87 -18.57 -2.89
C ILE A 535 -8.30 -18.03 -2.96
N SER A 536 -8.72 -17.46 -4.09
CA SER A 536 -10.09 -16.98 -4.25
C SER A 536 -11.07 -18.15 -4.15
N GLY A 537 -12.06 -18.03 -3.28
CA GLY A 537 -13.02 -19.08 -2.97
C GLY A 537 -12.51 -20.19 -2.04
N ASP A 538 -11.25 -20.13 -1.60
CA ASP A 538 -10.67 -21.15 -0.70
C ASP A 538 -9.64 -20.57 0.30
N TYR A 539 -10.10 -19.78 1.25
CA TYR A 539 -9.25 -19.18 2.27
C TYR A 539 -8.67 -20.19 3.29
N SER A 540 -9.25 -21.38 3.40
CA SER A 540 -8.88 -22.38 4.43
C SER A 540 -8.22 -23.64 3.88
N GLY A 541 -8.09 -23.76 2.57
CA GLY A 541 -7.57 -24.97 1.93
C GLY A 541 -6.06 -24.95 1.77
N GLN A 542 -5.58 -24.96 0.51
CA GLN A 542 -4.17 -25.16 0.22
C GLN A 542 -3.26 -24.09 0.81
N CYS A 543 -3.71 -22.82 0.91
CA CYS A 543 -2.91 -21.76 1.50
C CYS A 543 -2.57 -22.02 2.99
N MET A 544 -3.45 -22.67 3.75
CA MET A 544 -3.18 -23.08 5.13
C MET A 544 -2.24 -24.28 5.20
N GLN A 545 -2.35 -25.22 4.25
CA GLN A 545 -1.43 -26.34 4.14
C GLN A 545 -0.02 -25.89 3.75
N ASP A 546 0.10 -24.86 2.92
CA ASP A 546 1.37 -24.23 2.57
C ASP A 546 2.07 -23.67 3.83
N TYR A 547 1.34 -22.89 4.66
CA TYR A 547 1.88 -22.42 5.96
C TYR A 547 2.37 -23.55 6.86
N LEU A 548 1.60 -24.65 6.98
CA LEU A 548 1.98 -25.80 7.78
C LEU A 548 3.18 -26.56 7.16
N SER A 549 3.25 -26.64 5.84
CA SER A 549 4.39 -27.22 5.12
C SER A 549 5.68 -26.45 5.40
N ALA A 550 5.60 -25.11 5.37
CA ALA A 550 6.75 -24.25 5.63
C ALA A 550 7.31 -24.44 7.04
N ILE A 551 6.44 -24.41 8.08
CA ILE A 551 6.90 -24.59 9.47
C ILE A 551 7.39 -26.01 9.73
N ASP A 552 6.75 -27.01 9.17
CA ASP A 552 7.20 -28.42 9.30
C ASP A 552 8.54 -28.65 8.60
N ASP A 553 8.80 -27.97 7.49
CA ASP A 553 10.05 -28.12 6.75
C ASP A 553 11.24 -27.49 7.48
N ILE A 554 11.10 -26.27 8.04
CA ILE A 554 12.19 -25.66 8.83
C ILE A 554 12.48 -26.44 10.11
N CYS A 555 11.48 -27.12 10.70
CA CYS A 555 11.64 -27.96 11.88
C CYS A 555 12.46 -29.23 11.65
N LYS A 556 12.83 -29.55 10.40
CA LYS A 556 13.78 -30.64 10.10
C LYS A 556 15.23 -30.24 10.42
N GLU A 557 15.49 -28.94 10.53
CA GLU A 557 16.80 -28.41 10.84
C GLU A 557 17.15 -28.60 12.33
N PRO A 558 18.39 -29.03 12.67
CA PRO A 558 18.78 -29.33 14.05
C PRO A 558 18.73 -28.11 14.99
N TYR A 559 18.86 -26.92 14.44
CA TYR A 559 18.81 -25.65 15.17
C TYR A 559 17.38 -25.11 15.39
N ALA A 560 16.37 -25.64 14.71
CA ALA A 560 14.97 -25.27 14.94
C ALA A 560 14.40 -26.05 16.13
N ASP A 561 13.83 -25.33 17.10
CA ASP A 561 13.19 -25.96 18.24
C ASP A 561 11.70 -26.16 17.97
N LYS A 562 11.32 -27.36 17.56
CA LYS A 562 9.95 -27.74 17.24
C LYS A 562 8.98 -27.65 18.43
N ASP A 563 9.50 -27.58 19.66
CA ASP A 563 8.70 -27.44 20.86
C ASP A 563 8.47 -25.98 21.27
N ARG A 564 9.05 -25.04 20.52
CA ARG A 564 8.95 -23.57 20.74
C ARG A 564 8.57 -22.82 19.47
N LEU A 565 7.39 -23.18 18.90
CA LEU A 565 6.88 -22.55 17.69
C LEU A 565 5.81 -21.51 18.01
N GLY A 566 5.89 -20.34 17.39
CA GLY A 566 4.87 -19.29 17.40
C GLY A 566 4.33 -19.02 15.99
N CYS A 567 3.07 -18.56 15.92
CA CYS A 567 2.44 -18.18 14.64
C CYS A 567 1.92 -16.76 14.78
N VAL A 568 2.32 -15.88 13.85
CA VAL A 568 2.03 -14.45 13.91
C VAL A 568 1.59 -13.92 12.55
N GLY A 569 0.68 -12.94 12.52
CA GLY A 569 0.24 -12.35 11.26
C GLY A 569 -0.75 -11.20 11.43
N ALA A 570 -0.96 -10.45 10.36
CA ALA A 570 -1.87 -9.33 10.34
C ALA A 570 -2.85 -9.41 9.16
N SER A 571 -4.02 -8.79 9.29
CA SER A 571 -5.04 -8.73 8.24
C SER A 571 -5.48 -10.15 7.82
N PHE A 572 -5.35 -10.52 6.55
CA PHE A 572 -5.54 -11.92 6.15
C PHE A 572 -4.55 -12.86 6.88
N GLY A 573 -3.33 -12.40 7.19
CA GLY A 573 -2.41 -13.14 8.04
C GLY A 573 -2.95 -13.33 9.46
N GLY A 574 -3.66 -12.34 10.01
CA GLY A 574 -4.40 -12.45 11.27
C GLY A 574 -5.58 -13.42 11.20
N TYR A 575 -6.30 -13.44 10.08
CA TYR A 575 -7.29 -14.49 9.77
C TYR A 575 -6.64 -15.88 9.81
N SER A 576 -5.49 -16.01 9.13
CA SER A 576 -4.74 -17.26 9.07
C SER A 576 -4.35 -17.75 10.48
N VAL A 577 -3.91 -16.82 11.33
CA VAL A 577 -3.60 -17.13 12.74
C VAL A 577 -4.83 -17.64 13.48
N TYR A 578 -5.99 -16.97 13.36
CA TYR A 578 -7.23 -17.42 13.99
C TYR A 578 -7.69 -18.78 13.46
N TYR A 579 -7.58 -19.01 12.16
CA TYR A 579 -7.94 -20.29 11.56
C TYR A 579 -7.01 -21.42 12.04
N LEU A 580 -5.69 -21.18 11.98
CA LEU A 580 -4.69 -22.14 12.43
C LEU A 580 -4.80 -22.42 13.94
N ALA A 581 -5.29 -21.50 14.76
CA ALA A 581 -5.53 -21.75 16.19
C ALA A 581 -6.48 -22.95 16.42
N GLY A 582 -7.39 -23.22 15.47
CA GLY A 582 -8.25 -24.41 15.50
C GLY A 582 -7.75 -25.60 14.66
N HIS A 583 -6.63 -25.46 13.90
CA HIS A 583 -6.21 -26.45 12.90
C HIS A 583 -4.68 -26.71 12.88
N HIS A 584 -3.94 -26.37 13.94
CA HIS A 584 -2.48 -26.47 13.95
C HIS A 584 -1.93 -27.83 14.47
N ASP A 585 -2.79 -28.75 14.89
CA ASP A 585 -2.40 -30.07 15.40
C ASP A 585 -1.29 -30.01 16.48
N LYS A 586 -1.47 -29.11 17.47
CA LYS A 586 -0.54 -28.91 18.61
C LYS A 586 0.86 -28.37 18.23
N ARG A 587 1.09 -27.88 17.02
CA ARG A 587 2.40 -27.36 16.60
C ARG A 587 2.80 -26.12 17.40
N PHE A 588 1.95 -25.11 17.46
CA PHE A 588 2.26 -23.82 18.06
C PHE A 588 2.02 -23.76 19.55
N LYS A 589 2.82 -22.96 20.26
CA LYS A 589 2.71 -22.69 21.71
C LYS A 589 2.08 -21.33 22.00
N CYS A 590 2.05 -20.42 21.04
CA CYS A 590 1.31 -19.17 21.13
C CYS A 590 1.01 -18.60 19.73
N PHE A 591 0.01 -17.70 19.73
CA PHE A 591 -0.47 -16.99 18.56
C PHE A 591 -0.45 -15.48 18.79
N ILE A 592 -0.22 -14.69 17.71
CA ILE A 592 -0.47 -13.25 17.69
C ILE A 592 -1.21 -12.92 16.40
N SER A 593 -2.44 -12.42 16.53
CA SER A 593 -3.25 -11.94 15.42
C SER A 593 -3.46 -10.44 15.54
N HIS A 594 -3.08 -9.69 14.50
CA HIS A 594 -3.31 -8.26 14.40
C HIS A 594 -4.29 -7.98 13.26
N ASP A 595 -5.36 -7.24 13.56
CA ASP A 595 -6.43 -6.87 12.62
C ASP A 595 -6.96 -8.06 11.80
N GLY A 596 -7.05 -9.24 12.44
CA GLY A 596 -7.44 -10.49 11.78
C GLY A 596 -8.95 -10.62 11.61
N ILE A 597 -9.39 -11.23 10.51
CA ILE A 597 -10.78 -11.60 10.29
C ILE A 597 -11.10 -12.83 11.15
N PHE A 598 -12.05 -12.70 12.07
CA PHE A 598 -12.51 -13.80 12.93
C PHE A 598 -13.81 -14.41 12.43
N ASN A 599 -14.74 -13.59 11.95
CA ASN A 599 -16.01 -13.99 11.37
C ASN A 599 -16.14 -13.42 9.95
N THR A 600 -15.99 -14.25 8.93
CA THR A 600 -16.01 -13.85 7.52
C THR A 600 -17.36 -13.31 7.07
N GLN A 601 -18.46 -13.82 7.63
CA GLN A 601 -19.80 -13.32 7.33
C GLN A 601 -20.02 -11.90 7.88
N GLN A 602 -19.60 -11.66 9.13
CA GLN A 602 -19.65 -10.34 9.74
C GLN A 602 -18.74 -9.36 8.98
N GLN A 603 -17.53 -9.80 8.61
CA GLN A 603 -16.58 -9.01 7.83
C GLN A 603 -17.19 -8.53 6.50
N TYR A 604 -17.96 -9.36 5.80
CA TYR A 604 -18.63 -8.95 4.57
C TYR A 604 -19.54 -7.73 4.78
N TYR A 605 -20.27 -7.66 5.89
CA TYR A 605 -21.20 -6.55 6.19
C TYR A 605 -20.51 -5.32 6.81
N GLU A 606 -19.33 -5.50 7.39
CA GLU A 606 -18.65 -4.44 8.15
C GLU A 606 -17.58 -3.71 7.35
N THR A 607 -16.93 -4.37 6.37
CA THR A 607 -15.83 -3.78 5.61
C THR A 607 -16.29 -2.60 4.75
N GLU A 608 -15.43 -1.61 4.60
CA GLU A 608 -15.67 -0.49 3.67
C GLU A 608 -15.40 -0.86 2.21
N GLU A 609 -14.64 -1.95 1.96
CA GLU A 609 -14.26 -2.46 0.65
C GLU A 609 -14.95 -3.81 0.38
N MET A 610 -16.25 -3.78 0.07
CA MET A 610 -17.03 -5.00 -0.12
C MET A 610 -16.66 -5.78 -1.39
N TRP A 611 -15.90 -5.20 -2.33
CA TRP A 611 -15.50 -5.89 -3.57
C TRP A 611 -14.61 -7.11 -3.30
N PHE A 612 -13.61 -7.03 -2.36
CA PHE A 612 -12.75 -8.17 -2.10
C PHE A 612 -13.51 -9.37 -1.49
N PRO A 613 -14.38 -9.25 -0.47
CA PRO A 613 -15.14 -10.40 0.00
C PRO A 613 -16.22 -10.83 -1.00
N ASN A 614 -16.77 -9.93 -1.83
CA ASN A 614 -17.67 -10.32 -2.90
C ASN A 614 -16.98 -11.20 -3.94
N TRP A 615 -15.75 -10.87 -4.32
CA TRP A 615 -14.95 -11.70 -5.22
C TRP A 615 -14.53 -13.01 -4.55
N ASP A 616 -13.81 -12.92 -3.45
CA ASP A 616 -13.15 -14.07 -2.84
C ASP A 616 -14.09 -15.00 -2.09
N LEU A 617 -15.18 -14.49 -1.53
CA LEU A 617 -16.19 -15.30 -0.83
C LEU A 617 -17.42 -15.63 -1.73
N GLY A 618 -17.42 -15.13 -2.95
CA GLY A 618 -18.31 -15.54 -4.02
C GLY A 618 -19.76 -15.08 -3.95
N ALA A 619 -20.11 -14.11 -3.19
CA ALA A 619 -21.35 -13.33 -3.15
C ALA A 619 -21.76 -12.92 -1.73
N GLY A 620 -22.88 -12.19 -1.61
CA GLY A 620 -23.41 -11.77 -0.31
C GLY A 620 -23.92 -12.94 0.54
N PRO A 621 -23.72 -12.90 1.88
CA PRO A 621 -24.13 -13.96 2.80
C PRO A 621 -25.64 -14.20 2.87
N TRP A 622 -26.47 -13.25 2.40
CA TRP A 622 -27.95 -13.38 2.37
C TRP A 622 -28.45 -14.28 1.24
N ARG A 623 -27.60 -14.81 0.41
CA ARG A 623 -27.95 -15.68 -0.70
C ARG A 623 -28.57 -16.98 -0.19
N LYS A 624 -29.66 -17.46 -0.83
CA LYS A 624 -30.27 -18.74 -0.48
C LYS A 624 -29.29 -19.89 -0.70
N GLY A 625 -29.26 -20.84 0.25
CA GLY A 625 -28.39 -22.02 0.20
C GLY A 625 -27.00 -21.83 0.77
N ILE A 626 -26.62 -20.62 1.18
CA ILE A 626 -25.39 -20.38 1.95
C ILE A 626 -25.69 -20.59 3.43
N SER A 627 -25.04 -21.59 4.03
CA SER A 627 -25.06 -21.83 5.47
C SER A 627 -23.65 -21.68 6.02
N ALA A 628 -23.51 -20.97 7.12
CA ALA A 628 -22.28 -20.94 7.89
C ALA A 628 -22.05 -22.20 8.74
N ASP A 629 -23.02 -23.12 8.77
CA ASP A 629 -22.90 -24.41 9.47
C ASP A 629 -22.03 -25.38 8.65
N PRO A 630 -20.84 -25.77 9.13
CA PRO A 630 -19.97 -26.69 8.40
C PRO A 630 -20.58 -28.06 8.11
N ASP A 631 -21.51 -28.52 8.97
CA ASP A 631 -22.17 -29.82 8.83
C ASP A 631 -23.34 -29.80 7.84
N ASN A 632 -23.88 -28.61 7.55
CA ASN A 632 -25.02 -28.39 6.66
C ASN A 632 -24.71 -27.51 5.44
N ALA A 633 -23.43 -27.32 5.13
CA ALA A 633 -23.00 -26.47 4.02
C ALA A 633 -23.36 -27.14 2.69
N GLU A 634 -24.44 -26.68 2.05
CA GLU A 634 -24.69 -27.02 0.63
C GLU A 634 -23.56 -26.42 -0.23
N LYS A 635 -23.07 -27.22 -1.19
CA LYS A 635 -22.12 -26.73 -2.19
C LYS A 635 -22.78 -25.60 -2.95
N VAL A 636 -22.18 -24.43 -2.94
CA VAL A 636 -22.66 -23.29 -3.68
C VAL A 636 -22.48 -23.58 -5.19
N ASN A 637 -23.57 -23.52 -5.95
CA ASN A 637 -23.61 -23.96 -7.35
C ASN A 637 -22.96 -23.01 -8.38
N ASP A 638 -22.05 -22.11 -7.95
CA ASP A 638 -21.40 -21.12 -8.84
C ASP A 638 -19.93 -21.42 -9.11
N GLY A 639 -19.56 -22.71 -9.21
CA GLY A 639 -18.18 -23.09 -9.48
C GLY A 639 -17.23 -22.99 -8.29
N GLN A 640 -17.70 -22.59 -7.11
CA GLN A 640 -16.88 -22.49 -5.91
C GLN A 640 -16.53 -23.88 -5.36
N LYS A 641 -15.27 -24.05 -4.98
CA LYS A 641 -14.72 -25.31 -4.45
C LYS A 641 -15.29 -25.64 -3.07
N VAL A 642 -15.62 -24.61 -2.26
CA VAL A 642 -16.10 -24.73 -0.88
C VAL A 642 -17.09 -23.59 -0.59
N ASN A 643 -18.04 -23.77 0.35
CA ASN A 643 -18.77 -22.63 0.88
C ASN A 643 -17.81 -21.76 1.73
N PRO A 644 -17.46 -20.55 1.27
CA PRO A 644 -16.39 -19.77 1.90
C PRO A 644 -16.74 -19.28 3.31
N PHE A 645 -18.02 -19.24 3.68
CA PHE A 645 -18.42 -18.86 5.03
C PHE A 645 -18.19 -19.99 6.05
N THR A 646 -18.04 -21.27 5.61
CA THR A 646 -17.63 -22.38 6.47
C THR A 646 -16.14 -22.31 6.83
N THR A 647 -15.37 -21.47 6.17
CA THR A 647 -13.95 -21.26 6.47
C THR A 647 -13.72 -20.26 7.58
N SER A 648 -14.78 -19.72 8.17
CA SER A 648 -14.73 -18.68 9.19
C SER A 648 -14.15 -19.18 10.52
N PRO A 649 -13.08 -18.58 11.05
CA PRO A 649 -12.38 -19.04 12.24
C PRO A 649 -13.28 -19.20 13.48
N HIS A 650 -14.29 -18.35 13.64
CA HIS A 650 -15.20 -18.37 14.79
C HIS A 650 -15.97 -19.70 14.94
N LEU A 651 -16.13 -20.45 13.86
CA LEU A 651 -16.80 -21.75 13.85
C LEU A 651 -15.96 -22.86 14.51
N TYR A 652 -14.67 -22.64 14.71
CA TYR A 652 -13.70 -23.62 15.19
C TYR A 652 -13.08 -23.25 16.54
N VAL A 653 -13.68 -22.31 17.25
CA VAL A 653 -13.21 -21.88 18.59
C VAL A 653 -13.25 -23.02 19.61
N ASP A 654 -14.13 -23.99 19.44
CA ASP A 654 -14.21 -25.22 20.25
C ASP A 654 -12.89 -26.04 20.21
N ARG A 655 -12.09 -25.90 19.16
CA ARG A 655 -10.78 -26.57 18.99
C ARG A 655 -9.60 -25.75 19.51
N TRP A 656 -9.82 -24.47 19.86
CA TRP A 656 -8.75 -23.61 20.38
C TRP A 656 -8.28 -24.07 21.76
N ASP A 657 -6.99 -24.13 21.98
CA ASP A 657 -6.36 -24.56 23.24
C ASP A 657 -5.03 -23.87 23.55
N THR A 658 -4.61 -22.96 22.69
CA THR A 658 -3.28 -22.33 22.70
C THR A 658 -3.39 -20.83 22.97
N PRO A 659 -2.50 -20.25 23.82
CA PRO A 659 -2.49 -18.83 24.15
C PRO A 659 -2.47 -17.92 22.93
N ILE A 660 -3.28 -16.84 22.98
CA ILE A 660 -3.41 -15.90 21.85
C ILE A 660 -3.38 -14.44 22.31
N LEU A 661 -2.61 -13.61 21.58
CA LEU A 661 -2.64 -12.15 21.67
C LEU A 661 -3.41 -11.61 20.47
N CYS A 662 -4.49 -10.86 20.74
CA CYS A 662 -5.24 -10.11 19.74
C CYS A 662 -4.79 -8.65 19.78
N ILE A 663 -4.55 -8.04 18.61
CA ILE A 663 -4.20 -6.62 18.49
C ILE A 663 -5.14 -5.98 17.48
N HIS A 664 -5.68 -4.77 17.75
CA HIS A 664 -6.60 -4.10 16.83
C HIS A 664 -6.62 -2.59 17.02
N GLY A 665 -6.80 -1.85 15.92
CA GLY A 665 -7.09 -0.42 15.90
C GLY A 665 -8.61 -0.16 15.81
N GLU A 666 -9.16 0.74 16.62
CA GLU A 666 -10.62 1.04 16.59
C GLU A 666 -11.05 1.86 15.36
N LYS A 667 -10.07 2.48 14.66
CA LYS A 667 -10.32 3.18 13.41
C LYS A 667 -10.06 2.33 12.16
N ASP A 668 -9.94 1.03 12.32
CA ASP A 668 -9.85 0.10 11.21
C ASP A 668 -11.25 -0.17 10.65
N TYR A 669 -11.53 0.35 9.45
CA TYR A 669 -12.81 0.14 8.76
C TYR A 669 -12.70 -0.90 7.65
N ARG A 670 -11.50 -1.38 7.34
CA ARG A 670 -11.30 -2.52 6.45
C ARG A 670 -11.61 -3.84 7.17
N ILE A 671 -11.05 -4.02 8.37
CA ILE A 671 -11.38 -5.12 9.29
C ILE A 671 -11.69 -4.50 10.65
N LEU A 672 -12.96 -4.44 11.00
CA LEU A 672 -13.39 -3.71 12.19
C LEU A 672 -12.86 -4.33 13.48
N SER A 673 -12.62 -3.51 14.48
CA SER A 673 -12.10 -3.93 15.80
C SER A 673 -12.99 -4.95 16.51
N SER A 674 -14.27 -5.04 16.15
CA SER A 674 -15.20 -6.08 16.60
C SER A 674 -14.68 -7.50 16.35
N GLN A 675 -13.92 -7.73 15.29
CA GLN A 675 -13.32 -9.01 14.94
C GLN A 675 -12.29 -9.45 16.01
N GLY A 676 -11.33 -8.59 16.34
CA GLY A 676 -10.32 -8.85 17.37
C GLY A 676 -10.90 -8.95 18.77
N GLN A 677 -11.89 -8.09 19.11
CA GLN A 677 -12.60 -8.12 20.38
C GLN A 677 -13.39 -9.42 20.56
N SER A 678 -14.06 -9.89 19.50
CA SER A 678 -14.81 -11.15 19.52
C SER A 678 -13.88 -12.37 19.68
N ALA A 679 -12.76 -12.40 18.98
CA ALA A 679 -11.76 -13.46 19.11
C ALA A 679 -11.16 -13.52 20.53
N PHE A 680 -10.82 -12.37 21.11
CA PHE A 680 -10.35 -12.25 22.49
C PHE A 680 -11.41 -12.77 23.49
N SER A 681 -12.64 -12.31 23.35
CA SER A 681 -13.74 -12.74 24.24
C SER A 681 -13.99 -14.25 24.17
N ALA A 682 -13.96 -14.81 22.95
CA ALA A 682 -14.13 -16.25 22.73
C ALA A 682 -13.01 -17.05 23.41
N ALA A 683 -11.75 -16.63 23.28
CA ALA A 683 -10.60 -17.27 23.92
C ALA A 683 -10.72 -17.24 25.46
N VAL A 684 -11.05 -16.08 26.04
CA VAL A 684 -11.22 -15.91 27.50
C VAL A 684 -12.35 -16.79 28.02
N MET A 685 -13.52 -16.79 27.35
CA MET A 685 -14.67 -17.62 27.75
C MET A 685 -14.37 -19.13 27.69
N ARG A 686 -13.45 -19.53 26.81
CA ARG A 686 -12.94 -20.91 26.72
C ARG A 686 -11.85 -21.23 27.74
N GLY A 687 -11.47 -20.28 28.62
CA GLY A 687 -10.37 -20.44 29.57
C GLY A 687 -8.96 -20.47 28.94
N ILE A 688 -8.81 -20.00 27.71
CA ILE A 688 -7.55 -19.92 27.03
C ILE A 688 -6.84 -18.62 27.44
N PRO A 689 -5.55 -18.65 27.81
CA PRO A 689 -4.79 -17.43 28.09
C PRO A 689 -4.82 -16.50 26.90
N ALA A 690 -5.37 -15.30 27.08
CA ALA A 690 -5.49 -14.33 26.01
C ALA A 690 -5.22 -12.91 26.51
N GLU A 691 -4.70 -12.06 25.65
CA GLU A 691 -4.57 -10.61 25.85
C GLU A 691 -5.14 -9.88 24.64
N LEU A 692 -5.70 -8.67 24.85
CA LEU A 692 -6.14 -7.76 23.79
C LEU A 692 -5.36 -6.44 23.92
N LEU A 693 -4.63 -6.08 22.90
CA LEU A 693 -4.03 -4.75 22.73
C LEU A 693 -4.93 -3.95 21.77
N LEU A 694 -5.70 -3.02 22.32
CA LEU A 694 -6.64 -2.20 21.57
C LEU A 694 -6.16 -0.76 21.50
N TYR A 695 -6.16 -0.19 20.29
CA TYR A 695 -5.76 1.20 20.05
C TYR A 695 -6.99 2.05 19.66
N PRO A 696 -7.45 2.95 20.52
CA PRO A 696 -8.63 3.81 20.22
C PRO A 696 -8.41 4.78 19.06
N ASP A 697 -7.17 5.05 18.70
CA ASP A 697 -6.78 6.12 17.79
C ASP A 697 -5.84 5.68 16.64
N GLU A 698 -5.69 4.39 16.41
CA GLU A 698 -5.00 3.79 15.27
C GLU A 698 -5.97 3.09 14.31
N ASN A 699 -5.56 2.96 13.05
CA ASN A 699 -6.30 2.28 12.00
C ASN A 699 -5.77 0.84 11.78
N HIS A 700 -5.84 0.33 10.55
CA HIS A 700 -5.29 -0.97 10.14
C HIS A 700 -3.77 -1.07 10.33
N TRP A 701 -3.08 0.08 10.48
CA TRP A 701 -1.66 0.16 10.85
C TRP A 701 -1.47 0.93 12.14
N VAL A 702 -0.33 0.71 12.80
CA VAL A 702 0.09 1.46 13.97
C VAL A 702 1.09 2.52 13.52
N LEU A 703 0.65 3.78 13.44
CA LEU A 703 1.40 4.86 12.79
C LEU A 703 2.09 5.81 13.76
N LYS A 704 1.59 5.93 15.00
CA LYS A 704 2.17 6.82 16.00
C LYS A 704 3.39 6.18 16.68
N PRO A 705 4.48 6.93 16.90
CA PRO A 705 5.73 6.37 17.45
C PRO A 705 5.58 5.62 18.76
N GLN A 706 4.87 6.19 19.75
CA GLN A 706 4.67 5.54 21.05
C GLN A 706 3.80 4.28 20.94
N ASN A 707 2.77 4.30 20.09
CA ASN A 707 1.93 3.14 19.84
C ASN A 707 2.74 2.02 19.15
N GLY A 708 3.61 2.38 18.21
CA GLY A 708 4.51 1.41 17.57
C GLY A 708 5.50 0.76 18.53
N ILE A 709 6.09 1.53 19.46
CA ILE A 709 6.94 0.99 20.53
C ILE A 709 6.13 0.06 21.45
N LEU A 710 4.93 0.49 21.87
CA LEU A 710 4.04 -0.32 22.70
C LEU A 710 3.67 -1.64 22.00
N TRP A 711 3.36 -1.57 20.69
CA TRP A 711 3.07 -2.74 19.88
C TRP A 711 4.23 -3.75 19.94
N GLN A 712 5.45 -3.31 19.65
CA GLN A 712 6.62 -4.19 19.59
C GLN A 712 6.98 -4.76 20.96
N ARG A 713 6.92 -3.94 22.03
CA ARG A 713 7.17 -4.41 23.40
C ARG A 713 6.12 -5.44 23.85
N THR A 714 4.85 -5.23 23.52
CA THR A 714 3.78 -6.18 23.84
C THR A 714 3.92 -7.47 23.05
N PHE A 715 4.26 -7.37 21.76
CA PHE A 715 4.50 -8.47 20.86
C PHE A 715 5.61 -9.40 21.40
N PHE A 716 6.80 -8.84 21.70
CA PHE A 716 7.92 -9.64 22.19
C PHE A 716 7.72 -10.15 23.62
N ARG A 717 7.12 -9.35 24.51
CA ARG A 717 6.74 -9.81 25.85
C ARG A 717 5.84 -11.06 25.78
N TRP A 718 4.86 -11.07 24.86
CA TRP A 718 3.98 -12.22 24.67
C TRP A 718 4.75 -13.44 24.15
N LEU A 719 5.55 -13.30 23.11
CA LEU A 719 6.35 -14.39 22.57
C LEU A 719 7.34 -14.96 23.59
N ASP A 720 8.06 -14.10 24.29
CA ASP A 720 9.06 -14.51 25.30
C ASP A 720 8.41 -15.29 26.45
N ARG A 721 7.20 -14.89 26.85
CA ARG A 721 6.44 -15.59 27.89
C ARG A 721 6.16 -17.04 27.55
N TRP A 722 5.92 -17.36 26.29
CA TRP A 722 5.48 -18.69 25.86
C TRP A 722 6.57 -19.52 25.19
N LEU A 723 7.57 -18.86 24.59
CA LEU A 723 8.58 -19.52 23.77
C LEU A 723 10.01 -19.54 24.38
N LYS A 724 10.26 -18.76 25.43
CA LYS A 724 11.61 -18.65 26.05
C LYS A 724 11.67 -19.08 27.51
N LYS A 725 10.67 -19.78 27.99
CA LYS A 725 10.66 -20.36 29.36
C LYS A 725 11.42 -21.67 29.40
#